data_07fa470b13f3111dae19ad6348fdd15b
#
_entry.id   07fa470b13f3111dae19ad6348fdd15b
#
_cell.length_a   1.000
_cell.length_b   1.000
_cell.length_c   1.000
_cell.angle_alpha   90.00
_cell.angle_beta   90.00
_cell.angle_gamma   90.00
#
_symmetry.space_group_name_H-M   'P 1'
#
loop_
_entity.id
_entity.type
_entity.pdbx_description
1 polymer ?
#
loop_
_entity_poly.entity_id
_entity_poly.type
_entity_poly.pdbx_seq_one_letter_code
_entity_poly.pdbx_strand_id
1 'polypeptide(L)'
;MRTALSKIEFRSGEGRGCNLSGSGRYPGNEAVICYGKSRKTAAQDAGSPVFMYGCSELRWHHASSYDEIRTPVLKQGREFFIAFASVLRNCQTVSLQFLTGGATRLPRAANEKEEKKMKKIIVTEKISDKGVALLKAQKDLQVDVEMNLSREELLKRIPEYDAIVVRSVTKINEEFYEHATNLKVVGRAGNGVDNIQMEGATKRGIIVVNTPESNIVSACEHTVGLLLASCRNTVKAHKMIESRVWNRDGLKGMELLGKTLGIIGLGRIGGLLTTRMQAFGMKVIAYDPYIADARFRKYNVKKCETLDELLKESDVISIHTPKTEETMNMITYKEWQKCKKGVRVVNCARGGLYNEQDLARAIREGIVASAGIDVLVDEPKPISPLIDLPQCVLTPHLGADTQEAQDNVGIAIAEEVIAALRGEMVPNAVNLPALQASELDEVKKIMALGEDLGKLYYQLEHDAVEKVEVIYRGALAEIETDMVTRAVLKGLFEPVLKERVNYVNAGLTAEGRGVEVIESKENSPVNLLTVKVHTKKGMFTAAGNVNPEGEVRIKDINGYQFDIEPAAFMLAVNNEDKPGMIGQIGTLLGASKVNIATMQVSRNQQNGVAMMFLTVDSEVGKETIRLLQGLDGISKVRLLKI
;
A
#
# COMPACT_ATOMS: atom_id res chain seq x y z
N MET A 1 -24.57 -7.07 -33.81
CA MET A 1 -23.31 -7.58 -33.24
C MET A 1 -22.91 -8.98 -33.72
N ARG A 2 -23.71 -9.62 -34.59
CA ARG A 2 -23.36 -10.92 -35.24
C ARG A 2 -22.76 -10.74 -36.66
N THR A 3 -22.65 -9.52 -37.15
CA THR A 3 -22.21 -9.20 -38.53
C THR A 3 -20.77 -8.66 -38.60
N ALA A 4 -20.07 -8.51 -37.50
CA ALA A 4 -18.70 -7.98 -37.50
C ALA A 4 -17.59 -9.05 -37.43
N LEU A 5 -17.94 -10.33 -37.30
CA LEU A 5 -16.97 -11.44 -37.17
C LEU A 5 -16.83 -12.30 -38.45
N SER A 6 -17.45 -11.89 -39.57
CA SER A 6 -17.43 -12.69 -40.81
C SER A 6 -16.33 -12.31 -41.83
N LYS A 7 -15.34 -11.49 -41.45
CA LYS A 7 -14.22 -11.15 -42.35
C LYS A 7 -12.85 -11.37 -41.68
N ILE A 8 -12.58 -12.61 -41.28
CA ILE A 8 -11.21 -13.09 -41.07
C ILE A 8 -10.96 -14.10 -42.19
N GLU A 9 -10.41 -13.66 -43.30
CA GLU A 9 -9.91 -14.55 -44.36
C GLU A 9 -8.51 -15.01 -44.03
N PHE A 10 -8.36 -16.35 -43.88
CA PHE A 10 -7.04 -16.99 -43.78
C PHE A 10 -6.53 -17.24 -45.21
N ARG A 11 -5.52 -16.53 -45.66
CA ARG A 11 -4.78 -16.87 -46.88
C ARG A 11 -3.52 -17.62 -46.56
N SER A 12 -3.43 -18.87 -46.96
CA SER A 12 -2.20 -19.65 -47.00
C SER A 12 -1.44 -19.30 -48.31
N GLY A 13 -0.33 -18.59 -48.17
CA GLY A 13 0.56 -18.28 -49.29
C GLY A 13 1.79 -19.18 -49.26
N GLU A 14 1.94 -20.02 -50.31
CA GLU A 14 3.22 -20.67 -50.60
C GLU A 14 4.12 -19.74 -51.41
N GLY A 15 5.34 -19.53 -50.91
CA GLY A 15 6.52 -19.19 -51.70
C GLY A 15 6.67 -17.80 -52.28
N ARG A 16 7.77 -17.19 -51.88
CA ARG A 16 8.58 -16.08 -52.41
C ARG A 16 8.55 -14.81 -51.55
N GLY A 17 9.77 -14.32 -51.32
CA GLY A 17 10.07 -13.19 -50.44
C GLY A 17 9.29 -11.93 -50.75
N CYS A 18 8.77 -11.29 -49.72
CA CYS A 18 8.12 -9.98 -49.83
C CYS A 18 9.19 -8.89 -49.69
N ASN A 19 9.48 -8.25 -50.81
CA ASN A 19 10.05 -6.89 -50.83
C ASN A 19 8.91 -5.90 -50.69
N LEU A 20 8.87 -5.14 -49.63
CA LEU A 20 7.95 -4.02 -49.44
C LEU A 20 8.66 -2.71 -49.78
N SER A 21 8.51 -2.26 -51.04
CA SER A 21 8.69 -0.87 -51.43
C SER A 21 7.38 -0.39 -52.04
N GLY A 22 6.67 0.49 -51.35
CA GLY A 22 5.48 1.11 -51.87
C GLY A 22 4.65 1.82 -50.81
N SER A 23 4.73 3.15 -50.75
CA SER A 23 3.88 4.01 -49.95
C SER A 23 2.48 4.07 -50.51
N GLY A 24 1.52 3.49 -49.79
CA GLY A 24 0.09 3.63 -50.06
C GLY A 24 -0.68 3.83 -48.76
N ARG A 25 -1.40 4.95 -48.63
CA ARG A 25 -2.30 5.22 -47.51
C ARG A 25 -3.51 4.31 -47.62
N TYR A 26 -3.80 3.58 -46.56
CA TYR A 26 -5.09 2.91 -46.36
C TYR A 26 -5.77 3.45 -45.10
N PRO A 27 -7.06 3.78 -45.15
CA PRO A 27 -7.85 4.14 -43.97
C PRO A 27 -8.52 2.87 -43.41
N GLY A 28 -8.30 2.58 -42.15
CA GLY A 28 -8.97 1.51 -41.40
C GLY A 28 -8.00 0.64 -40.62
N ASN A 29 -8.21 0.58 -39.30
CA ASN A 29 -7.45 -0.28 -38.39
C ASN A 29 -7.78 -1.76 -38.62
N GLU A 30 -6.97 -2.47 -39.39
CA GLU A 30 -7.01 -3.94 -39.49
C GLU A 30 -5.67 -4.50 -38.99
N ALA A 31 -5.73 -5.37 -37.99
CA ALA A 31 -4.56 -6.11 -37.52
C ALA A 31 -4.37 -7.36 -38.39
N VAL A 32 -3.28 -7.46 -39.10
CA VAL A 32 -2.91 -8.63 -39.90
C VAL A 32 -1.91 -9.47 -39.10
N ILE A 33 -2.28 -10.70 -38.76
CA ILE A 33 -1.37 -11.69 -38.12
C ILE A 33 -0.89 -12.63 -39.20
N CYS A 34 0.44 -12.60 -39.50
CA CYS A 34 1.06 -13.51 -40.48
C CYS A 34 1.74 -14.67 -39.74
N TYR A 35 1.35 -15.91 -40.04
CA TYR A 35 2.05 -17.12 -39.66
C TYR A 35 2.91 -17.64 -40.79
N GLY A 36 4.22 -17.68 -40.62
CA GLY A 36 5.17 -18.32 -41.54
C GLY A 36 5.44 -19.78 -41.14
N LYS A 37 5.22 -20.72 -42.06
CA LYS A 37 5.71 -22.11 -41.94
C LYS A 37 7.21 -22.12 -42.25
N SER A 38 8.06 -22.53 -41.30
CA SER A 38 9.47 -22.76 -41.53
C SER A 38 9.69 -24.07 -42.31
N ARG A 39 10.47 -24.00 -43.39
CA ARG A 39 10.94 -25.17 -44.13
C ARG A 39 12.01 -25.89 -43.28
N LYS A 40 11.87 -27.20 -43.15
CA LYS A 40 12.92 -28.12 -42.72
C LYS A 40 14.00 -28.16 -43.79
N THR A 41 15.20 -27.71 -43.52
CA THR A 41 16.41 -28.12 -44.23
C THR A 41 17.04 -29.26 -43.45
N ALA A 42 17.04 -30.44 -44.07
CA ALA A 42 17.75 -31.58 -43.54
C ALA A 42 19.23 -31.41 -43.82
N ALA A 43 20.04 -31.32 -42.75
CA ALA A 43 21.44 -31.65 -42.83
C ALA A 43 21.56 -33.12 -42.33
N GLN A 44 22.03 -33.98 -43.20
CA GLN A 44 22.41 -35.35 -42.83
C GLN A 44 23.74 -35.30 -42.07
N ASP A 45 23.75 -36.07 -40.97
CA ASP A 45 24.85 -36.42 -40.09
C ASP A 45 24.98 -35.57 -38.81
N ALA A 46 24.34 -36.05 -37.80
CA ALA A 46 24.52 -36.05 -36.34
C ALA A 46 23.22 -35.67 -35.61
N GLY A 47 22.61 -36.65 -35.01
CA GLY A 47 21.27 -36.63 -34.46
C GLY A 47 21.00 -35.66 -33.34
N SER A 48 20.50 -34.48 -33.65
CA SER A 48 19.57 -33.69 -32.83
C SER A 48 19.20 -32.37 -33.55
N PRO A 49 17.94 -31.97 -33.61
CA PRO A 49 17.56 -30.70 -34.25
C PRO A 49 17.81 -29.50 -33.33
N VAL A 50 18.60 -28.53 -33.81
CA VAL A 50 18.76 -27.23 -33.20
C VAL A 50 17.71 -26.27 -33.76
N PHE A 51 16.89 -25.68 -32.90
CA PHE A 51 15.97 -24.61 -33.25
C PHE A 51 16.56 -23.27 -32.83
N MET A 52 16.82 -22.39 -33.80
CA MET A 52 17.09 -20.97 -33.50
C MET A 52 15.81 -20.16 -33.68
N TYR A 53 15.42 -19.43 -32.65
CA TYR A 53 14.39 -18.40 -32.72
C TYR A 53 15.06 -17.02 -32.71
N GLY A 54 14.88 -16.26 -33.79
CA GLY A 54 15.21 -14.84 -33.81
C GLY A 54 13.98 -14.03 -33.38
N CYS A 55 14.05 -13.33 -32.27
CA CYS A 55 13.11 -12.28 -31.90
C CYS A 55 13.61 -10.96 -32.43
N SER A 56 12.88 -10.35 -33.40
CA SER A 56 13.05 -8.94 -33.77
C SER A 56 11.90 -8.12 -33.16
N GLU A 57 12.28 -7.04 -32.55
CA GLU A 57 11.55 -6.00 -31.82
C GLU A 57 10.07 -5.76 -32.16
N LEU A 58 9.24 -5.74 -31.12
CA LEU A 58 7.87 -5.19 -31.13
C LEU A 58 7.93 -3.72 -30.68
N ARG A 59 7.74 -2.78 -31.60
CA ARG A 59 7.53 -1.36 -31.27
C ARG A 59 6.05 -1.05 -31.22
N TRP A 60 5.59 -0.48 -30.10
CA TRP A 60 4.27 0.07 -29.94
C TRP A 60 4.28 1.58 -30.22
N HIS A 61 3.44 2.05 -31.11
CA HIS A 61 3.19 3.48 -31.27
C HIS A 61 1.88 3.85 -30.54
N HIS A 62 1.98 4.80 -29.62
CA HIS A 62 0.85 5.43 -28.97
C HIS A 62 0.10 6.35 -29.95
N ALA A 63 -1.21 6.19 -30.06
CA ALA A 63 -2.12 7.20 -30.58
C ALA A 63 -2.88 7.82 -29.42
N SER A 64 -2.70 9.14 -29.26
CA SER A 64 -3.41 9.97 -28.29
C SER A 64 -4.82 10.28 -28.80
N SER A 65 -5.84 9.76 -28.13
CA SER A 65 -7.13 10.41 -27.86
C SER A 65 -8.03 9.43 -27.10
N TYR A 66 -8.14 9.65 -25.79
CA TYR A 66 -9.16 9.03 -24.95
C TYR A 66 -10.32 10.02 -24.87
N ASP A 67 -11.45 9.63 -25.44
CA ASP A 67 -12.76 9.87 -24.85
C ASP A 67 -13.80 9.01 -25.60
N GLU A 68 -14.76 8.47 -24.84
CA GLU A 68 -15.87 7.63 -25.28
C GLU A 68 -15.53 6.18 -25.67
N ILE A 69 -15.51 5.28 -24.67
CA ILE A 69 -16.21 3.98 -24.66
C ILE A 69 -16.20 3.45 -23.22
N ARG A 70 -17.30 3.60 -22.50
CA ARG A 70 -17.54 2.87 -21.25
C ARG A 70 -18.46 1.69 -21.50
N THR A 71 -17.90 0.51 -21.17
CA THR A 71 -18.55 -0.79 -20.86
C THR A 71 -19.37 -1.47 -21.99
N PRO A 72 -19.06 -2.70 -22.39
CA PRO A 72 -18.82 -3.93 -21.60
C PRO A 72 -17.68 -4.85 -22.14
N VAL A 73 -16.43 -4.44 -22.02
CA VAL A 73 -15.28 -5.22 -22.56
C VAL A 73 -14.61 -6.10 -21.50
N LEU A 74 -14.94 -5.91 -20.23
CA LEU A 74 -14.25 -6.57 -19.12
C LEU A 74 -14.52 -8.08 -18.96
N LYS A 75 -15.56 -8.61 -19.58
CA LYS A 75 -15.87 -10.05 -19.47
C LYS A 75 -15.11 -10.91 -20.51
N GLN A 76 -14.81 -10.37 -21.67
CA GLN A 76 -14.07 -11.09 -22.72
C GLN A 76 -12.54 -10.98 -22.57
N GLY A 77 -12.02 -9.93 -21.93
CA GLY A 77 -10.60 -9.77 -21.63
C GLY A 77 -10.07 -10.79 -20.63
N ARG A 78 -10.89 -11.25 -19.70
CA ARG A 78 -10.49 -12.28 -18.73
C ARG A 78 -10.24 -13.65 -19.34
N GLU A 79 -11.04 -14.06 -20.30
CA GLU A 79 -10.86 -15.35 -20.98
C GLU A 79 -9.63 -15.34 -21.91
N PHE A 80 -9.33 -14.20 -22.52
CA PHE A 80 -8.13 -14.04 -23.35
C PHE A 80 -6.83 -14.07 -22.52
N PHE A 81 -6.83 -13.47 -21.33
CA PHE A 81 -5.68 -13.52 -20.39
C PHE A 81 -5.48 -14.92 -19.80
N ILE A 82 -6.55 -15.65 -19.54
CA ILE A 82 -6.47 -17.04 -19.02
C ILE A 82 -5.92 -17.96 -20.12
N ALA A 83 -6.30 -17.77 -21.38
CA ALA A 83 -5.76 -18.56 -22.51
C ALA A 83 -4.27 -18.25 -22.75
N PHE A 84 -3.86 -16.98 -22.63
CA PHE A 84 -2.45 -16.59 -22.78
C PHE A 84 -1.57 -17.06 -21.62
N ALA A 85 -2.07 -17.01 -20.38
CA ALA A 85 -1.38 -17.55 -19.22
C ALA A 85 -1.28 -19.10 -19.23
N SER A 86 -2.21 -19.79 -19.88
CA SER A 86 -2.17 -21.23 -20.09
C SER A 86 -1.10 -21.64 -21.11
N VAL A 87 -0.90 -20.86 -22.16
CA VAL A 87 0.16 -21.07 -23.15
C VAL A 87 1.55 -20.83 -22.55
N LEU A 88 1.70 -19.83 -21.70
CA LEU A 88 2.98 -19.55 -21.02
C LEU A 88 3.33 -20.61 -19.96
N ARG A 89 2.34 -21.23 -19.32
CA ARG A 89 2.59 -22.32 -18.34
C ARG A 89 3.07 -23.60 -18.99
N ASN A 90 2.73 -23.88 -20.23
CA ASN A 90 3.20 -25.06 -20.95
C ASN A 90 4.61 -24.92 -21.57
N CYS A 91 5.20 -23.72 -21.55
CA CYS A 91 6.56 -23.48 -22.02
C CYS A 91 7.65 -23.60 -20.93
N GLN A 92 7.29 -23.82 -19.66
CA GLN A 92 8.26 -23.87 -18.56
C GLN A 92 8.85 -25.26 -18.23
N THR A 93 8.60 -26.29 -19.05
CA THR A 93 9.20 -27.62 -18.89
C THR A 93 10.11 -27.98 -20.06
N VAL A 94 11.16 -27.19 -20.29
CA VAL A 94 12.30 -27.63 -21.10
C VAL A 94 13.56 -27.49 -20.24
N SER A 95 14.01 -28.61 -19.70
CA SER A 95 15.31 -28.72 -19.00
C SER A 95 16.45 -28.48 -19.97
N LEU A 96 17.21 -27.40 -19.76
CA LEU A 96 18.48 -27.19 -20.42
C LEU A 96 19.53 -28.13 -19.80
N GLN A 97 19.86 -29.22 -20.47
CA GLN A 97 21.09 -30.01 -20.18
C GLN A 97 22.24 -29.36 -20.94
N PHE A 98 23.16 -28.74 -20.22
CA PHE A 98 24.44 -28.32 -20.76
C PHE A 98 25.42 -29.54 -20.76
N LEU A 99 25.94 -29.86 -21.92
CA LEU A 99 27.06 -30.77 -22.10
C LEU A 99 28.35 -30.13 -21.58
N THR A 100 28.90 -30.68 -20.50
CA THR A 100 30.21 -30.29 -19.97
C THR A 100 31.30 -31.11 -20.64
N GLY A 101 32.02 -30.52 -21.59
CA GLY A 101 33.38 -30.94 -22.00
C GLY A 101 34.40 -30.32 -21.03
N GLY A 102 35.29 -31.14 -20.55
CA GLY A 102 36.19 -30.98 -19.41
C GLY A 102 36.85 -29.62 -19.25
N ALA A 103 36.70 -29.08 -18.06
CA ALA A 103 37.55 -28.04 -17.52
C ALA A 103 37.76 -28.24 -16.03
N THR A 104 38.98 -28.17 -15.62
CA THR A 104 39.52 -28.30 -14.27
C THR A 104 38.73 -27.59 -13.20
N ARG A 105 38.44 -28.30 -12.11
CA ARG A 105 37.82 -27.75 -10.89
C ARG A 105 38.64 -26.63 -10.29
N LEU A 106 38.12 -25.40 -10.36
CA LEU A 106 38.47 -24.31 -9.46
C LEU A 106 37.72 -24.51 -8.14
N PRO A 107 38.30 -24.20 -6.98
CA PRO A 107 37.62 -24.34 -5.71
C PRO A 107 36.43 -23.37 -5.67
N ARG A 108 35.25 -23.91 -5.40
CA ARG A 108 34.05 -23.13 -5.09
C ARG A 108 34.36 -22.25 -3.90
N ALA A 109 34.39 -20.94 -4.12
CA ALA A 109 34.18 -19.99 -3.04
C ALA A 109 32.86 -20.38 -2.34
N ALA A 110 32.91 -20.64 -1.06
CA ALA A 110 31.74 -20.85 -0.25
C ALA A 110 30.94 -19.53 -0.27
N ASN A 111 29.90 -19.49 -1.09
CA ASN A 111 28.80 -18.58 -0.85
C ASN A 111 28.20 -19.03 0.48
N GLU A 112 28.49 -18.33 1.55
CA GLU A 112 27.63 -18.31 2.72
C GLU A 112 26.27 -17.78 2.22
N LYS A 113 25.37 -18.70 1.82
CA LYS A 113 23.96 -18.40 1.78
C LYS A 113 23.61 -18.07 3.21
N GLU A 114 23.39 -16.79 3.54
CA GLU A 114 22.54 -16.46 4.66
C GLU A 114 21.27 -17.30 4.47
N GLU A 115 21.09 -18.33 5.30
CA GLU A 115 19.81 -19.02 5.40
C GLU A 115 18.81 -17.96 5.84
N LYS A 116 18.02 -17.47 4.89
CA LYS A 116 16.95 -16.50 5.15
C LYS A 116 16.04 -17.16 6.19
N LYS A 117 16.17 -16.75 7.45
CA LYS A 117 15.38 -17.25 8.58
C LYS A 117 13.91 -17.16 8.19
N MET A 118 13.21 -18.29 8.21
CA MET A 118 11.80 -18.40 7.89
C MET A 118 11.02 -17.54 8.87
N LYS A 119 10.20 -16.59 8.38
CA LYS A 119 9.39 -15.70 9.21
C LYS A 119 8.14 -16.44 9.69
N LYS A 120 7.76 -16.22 10.95
CA LYS A 120 6.65 -16.90 11.59
C LYS A 120 5.42 -16.00 11.71
N ILE A 121 4.27 -16.49 11.32
CA ILE A 121 2.98 -15.83 11.44
C ILE A 121 2.05 -16.65 12.31
N ILE A 122 1.36 -16.01 13.25
CA ILE A 122 0.27 -16.62 14.00
C ILE A 122 -1.07 -16.00 13.59
N VAL A 123 -2.06 -16.84 13.32
CA VAL A 123 -3.46 -16.45 13.05
C VAL A 123 -4.30 -16.90 14.25
N THR A 124 -4.81 -15.94 15.03
CA THR A 124 -5.49 -16.23 16.31
C THR A 124 -7.01 -16.15 16.23
N GLU A 125 -7.54 -15.62 15.14
CA GLU A 125 -8.98 -15.52 14.91
C GLU A 125 -9.33 -15.98 13.49
N LYS A 126 -10.56 -16.45 13.29
CA LYS A 126 -11.03 -17.01 12.03
C LYS A 126 -11.00 -15.98 10.90
N ILE A 127 -10.18 -16.22 9.89
CA ILE A 127 -10.21 -15.59 8.58
C ILE A 127 -10.62 -16.61 7.53
N SER A 128 -10.90 -16.20 6.28
CA SER A 128 -11.28 -17.14 5.23
C SER A 128 -10.17 -18.15 4.92
N ASP A 129 -10.57 -19.36 4.54
CA ASP A 129 -9.62 -20.41 4.15
C ASP A 129 -8.74 -19.99 2.96
N LYS A 130 -9.25 -19.11 2.08
CA LYS A 130 -8.49 -18.53 0.96
C LYS A 130 -7.32 -17.67 1.45
N GLY A 131 -7.54 -16.86 2.48
CA GLY A 131 -6.49 -16.05 3.09
C GLY A 131 -5.43 -16.91 3.78
N VAL A 132 -5.86 -17.93 4.56
CA VAL A 132 -4.94 -18.90 5.19
C VAL A 132 -4.13 -19.65 4.15
N ALA A 133 -4.77 -20.12 3.07
CA ALA A 133 -4.10 -20.81 1.97
C ALA A 133 -3.05 -19.93 1.28
N LEU A 134 -3.35 -18.64 1.09
CA LEU A 134 -2.42 -17.67 0.50
C LEU A 134 -1.18 -17.47 1.37
N LEU A 135 -1.35 -17.32 2.69
CA LEU A 135 -0.22 -17.26 3.64
C LEU A 135 0.63 -18.53 3.59
N LYS A 136 0.00 -19.70 3.68
CA LYS A 136 0.69 -21.00 3.68
C LYS A 136 1.37 -21.36 2.35
N ALA A 137 0.96 -20.75 1.24
CA ALA A 137 1.58 -20.95 -0.07
C ALA A 137 2.97 -20.28 -0.18
N GLN A 138 3.32 -19.39 0.74
CA GLN A 138 4.62 -18.70 0.74
C GLN A 138 5.71 -19.62 1.32
N LYS A 139 6.78 -19.86 0.55
CA LYS A 139 7.88 -20.76 0.95
C LYS A 139 8.78 -20.19 2.05
N ASP A 140 8.77 -18.88 2.23
CA ASP A 140 9.57 -18.11 3.18
C ASP A 140 8.83 -17.84 4.49
N LEU A 141 7.59 -18.36 4.65
CA LEU A 141 6.75 -18.15 5.82
C LEU A 141 6.33 -19.49 6.47
N GLN A 142 6.37 -19.50 7.81
CA GLN A 142 5.70 -20.51 8.63
C GLN A 142 4.42 -19.94 9.20
N VAL A 143 3.29 -20.61 9.04
CA VAL A 143 1.97 -20.11 9.43
C VAL A 143 1.29 -21.07 10.39
N ASP A 144 1.14 -20.64 11.62
CA ASP A 144 0.42 -21.34 12.67
C ASP A 144 -0.99 -20.76 12.82
N VAL A 145 -2.00 -21.60 12.75
CA VAL A 145 -3.41 -21.22 12.90
C VAL A 145 -3.91 -21.75 14.22
N GLU A 146 -4.03 -20.87 15.21
CA GLU A 146 -4.27 -21.21 16.60
C GLU A 146 -5.53 -20.50 17.12
N MET A 147 -6.64 -21.16 16.92
CA MET A 147 -7.93 -20.65 17.38
C MET A 147 -8.13 -20.89 18.87
N ASN A 148 -8.79 -19.97 19.55
CA ASN A 148 -9.18 -20.08 20.95
C ASN A 148 -8.02 -20.14 21.98
N LEU A 149 -6.88 -19.52 21.65
CA LEU A 149 -5.83 -19.34 22.65
C LEU A 149 -6.34 -18.43 23.79
N SER A 150 -6.06 -18.83 25.02
CA SER A 150 -6.21 -17.92 26.16
C SER A 150 -5.22 -16.75 26.06
N ARG A 151 -5.52 -15.65 26.76
CA ARG A 151 -4.61 -14.49 26.79
C ARG A 151 -3.20 -14.88 27.25
N GLU A 152 -3.10 -15.69 28.29
CA GLU A 152 -1.82 -16.14 28.85
C GLU A 152 -1.03 -17.01 27.87
N GLU A 153 -1.69 -17.92 27.16
CA GLU A 153 -1.04 -18.74 26.14
C GLU A 153 -0.53 -17.90 24.97
N LEU A 154 -1.33 -16.93 24.52
CA LEU A 154 -0.92 -16.02 23.46
C LEU A 154 0.32 -15.21 23.90
N LEU A 155 0.33 -14.64 25.09
CA LEU A 155 1.47 -13.87 25.61
C LEU A 155 2.76 -14.71 25.74
N LYS A 156 2.64 -16.00 26.07
CA LYS A 156 3.79 -16.92 26.13
C LYS A 156 4.35 -17.25 24.74
N ARG A 157 3.51 -17.32 23.72
CA ARG A 157 3.90 -17.75 22.36
C ARG A 157 4.34 -16.62 21.46
N ILE A 158 3.78 -15.41 21.64
CA ILE A 158 3.99 -14.30 20.72
C ILE A 158 5.46 -13.88 20.52
N PRO A 159 6.39 -14.06 21.49
CA PRO A 159 7.81 -13.76 21.26
C PRO A 159 8.44 -14.52 20.08
N GLU A 160 7.84 -15.63 19.63
CA GLU A 160 8.37 -16.44 18.53
C GLU A 160 7.97 -15.93 17.15
N TYR A 161 6.99 -15.02 17.05
CA TYR A 161 6.35 -14.65 15.79
C TYR A 161 6.79 -13.27 15.29
N ASP A 162 6.96 -13.18 13.98
CA ASP A 162 7.22 -11.92 13.26
C ASP A 162 5.92 -11.18 12.91
N ALA A 163 4.79 -11.89 12.79
CA ALA A 163 3.49 -11.28 12.53
C ALA A 163 2.34 -12.00 13.25
N ILE A 164 1.30 -11.24 13.56
CA ILE A 164 0.02 -11.76 14.05
C ILE A 164 -1.13 -11.28 13.15
N VAL A 165 -2.08 -12.17 12.86
CA VAL A 165 -3.34 -11.84 12.19
C VAL A 165 -4.49 -12.01 13.18
N VAL A 166 -5.23 -10.92 13.40
CA VAL A 166 -6.35 -10.83 14.35
C VAL A 166 -7.61 -10.27 13.70
N ARG A 167 -8.73 -10.34 14.39
CA ARG A 167 -9.95 -9.59 14.08
C ARG A 167 -10.28 -8.62 15.21
N SER A 168 -11.44 -8.75 15.84
CA SER A 168 -11.93 -7.79 16.84
C SER A 168 -11.78 -8.25 18.29
N VAL A 169 -11.54 -9.53 18.54
CA VAL A 169 -11.55 -10.12 19.89
C VAL A 169 -10.20 -9.95 20.59
N THR A 170 -9.10 -10.23 19.86
CA THR A 170 -7.74 -10.15 20.42
C THR A 170 -7.35 -8.71 20.65
N LYS A 171 -7.09 -8.34 21.91
CA LYS A 171 -6.61 -7.01 22.28
C LYS A 171 -5.09 -6.93 22.15
N ILE A 172 -4.63 -5.97 21.36
CA ILE A 172 -3.23 -5.64 21.14
C ILE A 172 -2.92 -4.34 21.89
N ASN A 173 -2.56 -4.46 23.13
CA ASN A 173 -2.30 -3.37 24.07
C ASN A 173 -0.85 -3.38 24.55
N GLU A 174 -0.45 -2.49 25.47
CA GLU A 174 0.92 -2.36 25.97
C GLU A 174 1.45 -3.67 26.56
N GLU A 175 0.66 -4.37 27.39
CA GLU A 175 1.01 -5.68 27.92
C GLU A 175 1.36 -6.69 26.80
N PHE A 176 0.59 -6.70 25.70
CA PHE A 176 0.89 -7.57 24.57
C PHE A 176 2.22 -7.20 23.92
N TYR A 177 2.47 -5.91 23.70
CA TYR A 177 3.71 -5.45 23.08
C TYR A 177 4.95 -5.72 23.90
N GLU A 178 4.85 -5.73 25.22
CA GLU A 178 5.97 -6.10 26.13
C GLU A 178 6.43 -7.54 25.90
N HIS A 179 5.52 -8.45 25.54
CA HIS A 179 5.84 -9.84 25.23
C HIS A 179 6.20 -10.06 23.76
N ALA A 180 5.74 -9.22 22.84
CA ALA A 180 5.88 -9.39 21.39
C ALA A 180 7.23 -8.89 20.87
N THR A 181 8.35 -9.42 21.38
CA THR A 181 9.72 -8.90 21.18
C THR A 181 10.22 -9.01 19.72
N ASN A 182 9.70 -9.95 18.92
CA ASN A 182 10.08 -10.16 17.52
C ASN A 182 9.05 -9.65 16.54
N LEU A 183 7.92 -9.13 17.02
CA LEU A 183 6.79 -8.76 16.18
C LEU A 183 7.12 -7.55 15.29
N LYS A 184 6.84 -7.67 14.00
CA LYS A 184 7.04 -6.64 12.97
C LYS A 184 5.72 -6.17 12.36
N VAL A 185 4.69 -7.05 12.34
CA VAL A 185 3.42 -6.76 11.67
C VAL A 185 2.24 -7.23 12.51
N VAL A 186 1.24 -6.36 12.64
CA VAL A 186 -0.10 -6.71 13.13
C VAL A 186 -1.09 -6.57 11.97
N GLY A 187 -1.63 -7.68 11.49
CA GLY A 187 -2.68 -7.71 10.49
C GLY A 187 -4.06 -7.77 11.13
N ARG A 188 -4.87 -6.73 10.96
CA ARG A 188 -6.26 -6.72 11.41
C ARG A 188 -7.20 -7.04 10.24
N ALA A 189 -7.75 -8.24 10.22
CA ALA A 189 -8.71 -8.69 9.21
C ALA A 189 -10.07 -7.97 9.37
N GLY A 190 -10.21 -6.83 8.70
CA GLY A 190 -11.37 -5.93 8.71
C GLY A 190 -10.96 -4.45 8.76
N ASN A 191 -11.94 -3.55 8.86
CA ASN A 191 -11.69 -2.11 8.73
C ASN A 191 -11.25 -1.45 10.06
N GLY A 192 -11.98 -1.65 11.16
CA GLY A 192 -11.70 -0.97 12.43
C GLY A 192 -10.48 -1.55 13.16
N VAL A 193 -9.75 -0.71 13.85
CA VAL A 193 -8.55 -1.07 14.64
C VAL A 193 -8.71 -0.77 16.13
N ASP A 194 -9.96 -0.70 16.61
CA ASP A 194 -10.32 -0.28 17.97
C ASP A 194 -9.72 -1.18 19.06
N ASN A 195 -9.36 -2.41 18.73
CA ASN A 195 -8.71 -3.38 19.62
C ASN A 195 -7.17 -3.29 19.59
N ILE A 196 -6.57 -2.35 18.86
CA ILE A 196 -5.11 -2.20 18.69
C ILE A 196 -4.67 -0.84 19.22
N GLN A 197 -3.78 -0.83 20.19
CA GLN A 197 -3.18 0.40 20.71
C GLN A 197 -2.07 0.89 19.74
N MET A 198 -2.41 1.86 18.90
CA MET A 198 -1.56 2.31 17.79
C MET A 198 -0.22 2.90 18.25
N GLU A 199 -0.23 3.68 19.33
CA GLU A 199 0.97 4.33 19.86
C GLU A 199 2.04 3.30 20.28
N GLY A 200 1.63 2.21 20.95
CA GLY A 200 2.51 1.12 21.33
C GLY A 200 3.16 0.41 20.15
N ALA A 201 2.38 0.18 19.07
CA ALA A 201 2.89 -0.37 17.82
C ALA A 201 3.91 0.55 17.16
N THR A 202 3.57 1.83 17.03
CA THR A 202 4.39 2.83 16.34
C THR A 202 5.73 3.06 17.03
N LYS A 203 5.74 3.15 18.36
CA LYS A 203 6.99 3.26 19.16
C LYS A 203 7.95 2.09 18.92
N ARG A 204 7.42 0.90 18.68
CA ARG A 204 8.21 -0.33 18.46
C ARG A 204 8.52 -0.60 16.98
N GLY A 205 8.05 0.26 16.07
CA GLY A 205 8.19 0.06 14.63
C GLY A 205 7.34 -1.08 14.09
N ILE A 206 6.26 -1.47 14.78
CA ILE A 206 5.37 -2.52 14.33
C ILE A 206 4.38 -1.91 13.32
N ILE A 207 4.35 -2.45 12.11
CA ILE A 207 3.42 -2.02 11.07
C ILE A 207 2.04 -2.60 11.40
N VAL A 208 1.02 -1.76 11.45
CA VAL A 208 -0.37 -2.20 11.61
C VAL A 208 -1.09 -2.06 10.27
N VAL A 209 -1.57 -3.16 9.72
CA VAL A 209 -2.31 -3.18 8.46
C VAL A 209 -3.74 -3.63 8.68
N ASN A 210 -4.68 -3.08 7.89
CA ASN A 210 -6.08 -3.44 7.91
C ASN A 210 -6.63 -3.64 6.48
N THR A 211 -7.94 -3.90 6.35
CA THR A 211 -8.58 -4.13 5.05
C THR A 211 -9.80 -3.22 4.86
N PRO A 212 -9.60 -1.90 4.68
CA PRO A 212 -10.68 -0.92 4.73
C PRO A 212 -11.64 -0.97 3.54
N GLU A 213 -11.27 -1.65 2.45
CA GLU A 213 -12.09 -1.73 1.23
C GLU A 213 -12.87 -3.04 1.10
N SER A 214 -12.50 -4.06 1.84
CA SER A 214 -12.95 -5.43 1.61
C SER A 214 -14.42 -5.69 2.00
N ASN A 215 -15.02 -4.88 2.85
CA ASN A 215 -16.37 -5.05 3.36
C ASN A 215 -17.33 -3.87 3.10
N ILE A 216 -16.93 -2.90 2.27
CA ILE A 216 -17.69 -1.67 2.03
C ILE A 216 -19.07 -1.97 1.46
N VAL A 217 -19.15 -2.90 0.51
CA VAL A 217 -20.41 -3.28 -0.16
C VAL A 217 -21.36 -3.92 0.84
N SER A 218 -20.88 -4.91 1.59
CA SER A 218 -21.68 -5.63 2.57
C SER A 218 -22.23 -4.71 3.66
N ALA A 219 -21.40 -3.84 4.24
CA ALA A 219 -21.84 -2.87 5.24
C ALA A 219 -22.86 -1.88 4.68
N CYS A 220 -22.69 -1.43 3.44
CA CYS A 220 -23.66 -0.57 2.78
C CYS A 220 -25.01 -1.29 2.57
N GLU A 221 -25.00 -2.54 2.11
CA GLU A 221 -26.21 -3.32 1.85
C GLU A 221 -26.93 -3.67 3.15
N HIS A 222 -26.18 -3.98 4.20
CA HIS A 222 -26.77 -4.18 5.53
C HIS A 222 -27.42 -2.90 6.07
N THR A 223 -26.78 -1.73 5.86
CA THR A 223 -27.36 -0.42 6.19
C THR A 223 -28.70 -0.22 5.47
N VAL A 224 -28.78 -0.53 4.18
CA VAL A 224 -30.03 -0.46 3.39
C VAL A 224 -31.07 -1.43 3.95
N GLY A 225 -30.66 -2.65 4.27
CA GLY A 225 -31.53 -3.67 4.87
C GLY A 225 -32.17 -3.19 6.18
N LEU A 226 -31.35 -2.68 7.12
CA LEU A 226 -31.83 -2.13 8.39
C LEU A 226 -32.71 -0.89 8.21
N LEU A 227 -32.37 -0.01 7.29
CA LEU A 227 -33.17 1.17 6.95
C LEU A 227 -34.57 0.74 6.48
N LEU A 228 -34.65 -0.16 5.52
CA LEU A 228 -35.91 -0.66 5.01
C LEU A 228 -36.72 -1.41 6.08
N ALA A 229 -36.07 -2.27 6.88
CA ALA A 229 -36.70 -3.01 7.96
C ALA A 229 -37.30 -2.07 9.01
N SER A 230 -36.60 -1.00 9.40
CA SER A 230 -37.07 0.01 10.36
C SER A 230 -38.17 0.89 9.75
N CYS A 231 -38.07 1.30 8.48
CA CYS A 231 -39.07 2.11 7.81
C CYS A 231 -40.40 1.37 7.60
N ARG A 232 -40.36 0.06 7.42
CA ARG A 232 -41.55 -0.76 7.08
C ARG A 232 -42.02 -1.62 8.22
N ASN A 233 -41.48 -1.50 9.45
CA ASN A 233 -41.82 -2.32 10.64
C ASN A 233 -41.70 -3.83 10.36
N THR A 234 -40.77 -4.26 9.49
CA THR A 234 -40.71 -5.64 8.97
C THR A 234 -40.52 -6.67 10.08
N VAL A 235 -39.56 -6.41 10.99
CA VAL A 235 -39.27 -7.33 12.12
C VAL A 235 -40.46 -7.42 13.09
N LYS A 236 -41.10 -6.29 13.41
CA LYS A 236 -42.30 -6.26 14.27
C LYS A 236 -43.45 -7.05 13.65
N ALA A 237 -43.70 -6.85 12.34
CA ALA A 237 -44.73 -7.59 11.60
C ALA A 237 -44.44 -9.09 11.57
N HIS A 238 -43.18 -9.48 11.35
CA HIS A 238 -42.76 -10.89 11.35
C HIS A 238 -43.01 -11.55 12.71
N LYS A 239 -42.59 -10.93 13.82
CA LYS A 239 -42.84 -11.43 15.19
C LYS A 239 -44.33 -11.61 15.49
N MET A 240 -45.17 -10.72 14.98
CA MET A 240 -46.63 -10.87 15.14
C MET A 240 -47.17 -12.13 14.43
N ILE A 241 -46.71 -12.39 13.19
CA ILE A 241 -47.10 -13.59 12.46
C ILE A 241 -46.56 -14.86 13.13
N GLU A 242 -45.31 -14.86 13.61
CA GLU A 242 -44.78 -15.98 14.41
C GLU A 242 -45.64 -16.28 15.64
N SER A 243 -46.16 -15.21 16.30
CA SER A 243 -47.07 -15.31 17.43
C SER A 243 -48.53 -15.62 17.02
N ARG A 244 -48.77 -15.97 15.74
CA ARG A 244 -50.10 -16.26 15.18
C ARG A 244 -51.10 -15.09 15.27
N VAL A 245 -50.62 -13.85 15.35
CA VAL A 245 -51.40 -12.63 15.38
C VAL A 245 -51.47 -12.01 13.99
N TRP A 246 -52.69 -11.93 13.43
CA TRP A 246 -52.96 -11.23 12.17
C TRP A 246 -53.55 -9.85 12.46
N ASN A 247 -52.71 -8.85 12.66
CA ASN A 247 -53.16 -7.48 12.90
C ASN A 247 -52.23 -6.50 12.12
N ARG A 248 -52.78 -5.41 11.60
CA ARG A 248 -52.05 -4.34 10.89
C ARG A 248 -51.92 -3.06 11.72
N ASP A 249 -52.57 -2.99 12.89
CA ASP A 249 -52.56 -1.81 13.73
C ASP A 249 -51.11 -1.53 14.23
N GLY A 250 -50.70 -0.28 14.11
CA GLY A 250 -49.38 0.13 14.54
C GLY A 250 -48.22 -0.36 13.63
N LEU A 251 -48.52 -0.90 12.43
CA LEU A 251 -47.52 -1.31 11.44
C LEU A 251 -47.39 -0.35 10.25
N LYS A 252 -48.09 0.82 10.29
CA LYS A 252 -48.00 1.81 9.21
C LYS A 252 -46.57 2.28 9.04
N GLY A 253 -45.98 2.03 7.87
CA GLY A 253 -44.61 2.38 7.52
C GLY A 253 -44.47 3.73 6.80
N MET A 254 -43.28 4.00 6.32
CA MET A 254 -42.89 5.18 5.53
C MET A 254 -42.33 4.74 4.18
N GLU A 255 -42.69 5.44 3.10
CA GLU A 255 -42.06 5.34 1.79
C GLU A 255 -40.85 6.23 1.74
N LEU A 256 -39.81 5.82 0.98
CA LEU A 256 -38.56 6.56 0.86
C LEU A 256 -38.60 7.59 -0.27
N LEU A 257 -39.44 7.42 -1.29
CA LEU A 257 -39.56 8.31 -2.43
C LEU A 257 -39.80 9.76 -1.98
N GLY A 258 -38.96 10.67 -2.45
CA GLY A 258 -39.03 12.10 -2.15
C GLY A 258 -38.60 12.49 -0.72
N LYS A 259 -38.21 11.55 0.13
CA LYS A 259 -37.69 11.82 1.48
C LYS A 259 -36.22 12.23 1.42
N THR A 260 -35.77 12.93 2.45
CA THR A 260 -34.39 13.39 2.60
C THR A 260 -33.62 12.43 3.49
N LEU A 261 -32.52 11.86 2.96
CA LEU A 261 -31.52 11.13 3.73
C LEU A 261 -30.36 12.05 4.09
N GLY A 262 -30.11 12.23 5.38
CA GLY A 262 -28.92 12.87 5.93
C GLY A 262 -27.83 11.82 6.17
N ILE A 263 -26.66 12.01 5.56
CA ILE A 263 -25.49 11.14 5.75
C ILE A 263 -24.45 11.90 6.58
N ILE A 264 -24.12 11.38 7.75
CA ILE A 264 -23.03 11.86 8.58
C ILE A 264 -21.79 11.02 8.26
N GLY A 265 -20.81 11.60 7.59
CA GLY A 265 -19.64 10.91 7.06
C GLY A 265 -19.82 10.43 5.61
N LEU A 266 -19.33 11.21 4.63
CA LEU A 266 -19.41 10.89 3.18
C LEU A 266 -18.16 10.12 2.70
N GLY A 267 -17.69 9.18 3.52
CA GLY A 267 -16.61 8.25 3.22
C GLY A 267 -16.97 7.20 2.15
N ARG A 268 -16.27 6.07 2.17
CA ARG A 268 -16.50 4.97 1.20
C ARG A 268 -17.92 4.41 1.30
N ILE A 269 -18.37 4.05 2.50
CA ILE A 269 -19.71 3.47 2.73
C ILE A 269 -20.79 4.52 2.49
N GLY A 270 -20.66 5.74 3.06
CA GLY A 270 -21.62 6.82 2.85
C GLY A 270 -21.83 7.18 1.38
N GLY A 271 -20.73 7.19 0.58
CA GLY A 271 -20.81 7.40 -0.87
C GLY A 271 -21.57 6.29 -1.61
N LEU A 272 -21.35 5.01 -1.25
CA LEU A 272 -22.10 3.90 -1.85
C LEU A 272 -23.59 3.92 -1.43
N LEU A 273 -23.88 4.25 -0.18
CA LEU A 273 -25.26 4.41 0.32
C LEU A 273 -25.97 5.52 -0.43
N THR A 274 -25.30 6.66 -0.67
CA THR A 274 -25.83 7.77 -1.46
C THR A 274 -26.38 7.27 -2.81
N THR A 275 -25.54 6.60 -3.59
CA THR A 275 -25.92 6.11 -4.93
C THR A 275 -27.13 5.17 -4.87
N ARG A 276 -27.16 4.27 -3.88
CA ARG A 276 -28.28 3.32 -3.72
C ARG A 276 -29.58 4.03 -3.29
N MET A 277 -29.49 4.99 -2.39
CA MET A 277 -30.68 5.70 -1.88
C MET A 277 -31.21 6.74 -2.88
N GLN A 278 -30.37 7.32 -3.71
CA GLN A 278 -30.80 8.11 -4.87
C GLN A 278 -31.62 7.26 -5.85
N ALA A 279 -31.24 5.99 -6.06
CA ALA A 279 -32.04 5.06 -6.86
C ALA A 279 -33.41 4.72 -6.26
N PHE A 280 -33.56 4.84 -4.91
CA PHE A 280 -34.88 4.79 -4.23
C PHE A 280 -35.66 6.12 -4.35
N GLY A 281 -35.15 7.10 -5.09
CA GLY A 281 -35.78 8.41 -5.27
C GLY A 281 -35.68 9.33 -4.05
N MET A 282 -34.72 9.08 -3.15
CA MET A 282 -34.45 9.97 -2.01
C MET A 282 -33.59 11.16 -2.45
N LYS A 283 -33.80 12.30 -1.79
CA LYS A 283 -32.85 13.41 -1.78
C LYS A 283 -31.76 13.09 -0.75
N VAL A 284 -30.51 13.27 -1.12
CA VAL A 284 -29.39 13.00 -0.21
C VAL A 284 -28.66 14.29 0.11
N ILE A 285 -28.45 14.52 1.40
CA ILE A 285 -27.62 15.61 1.94
C ILE A 285 -26.55 14.98 2.84
N ALA A 286 -25.39 15.61 2.98
CA ALA A 286 -24.33 15.06 3.81
C ALA A 286 -23.57 16.13 4.58
N TYR A 287 -23.09 15.73 5.75
CA TYR A 287 -22.15 16.48 6.58
C TYR A 287 -20.89 15.67 6.78
N ASP A 288 -19.76 16.24 6.37
CA ASP A 288 -18.43 15.67 6.57
C ASP A 288 -17.41 16.83 6.53
N PRO A 289 -16.83 17.24 7.67
CA PRO A 289 -15.94 18.39 7.72
C PRO A 289 -14.53 18.10 7.17
N TYR A 290 -14.18 16.82 6.95
CA TYR A 290 -12.84 16.40 6.56
C TYR A 290 -12.70 16.07 5.08
N ILE A 291 -13.79 16.06 4.33
CA ILE A 291 -13.80 15.67 2.92
C ILE A 291 -13.90 16.88 2.00
N ALA A 292 -13.07 16.88 0.95
CA ALA A 292 -13.09 17.95 -0.05
C ALA A 292 -14.43 18.04 -0.81
N ASP A 293 -14.82 19.25 -1.19
CA ASP A 293 -16.07 19.54 -1.92
C ASP A 293 -16.23 18.75 -3.21
N ALA A 294 -15.12 18.35 -3.85
CA ALA A 294 -15.14 17.50 -5.04
C ALA A 294 -15.89 16.19 -4.82
N ARG A 295 -15.84 15.64 -3.60
CA ARG A 295 -16.52 14.39 -3.28
C ARG A 295 -18.04 14.56 -3.18
N PHE A 296 -18.53 15.67 -2.63
CA PHE A 296 -19.95 16.01 -2.62
C PHE A 296 -20.46 16.18 -4.07
N ARG A 297 -19.70 16.87 -4.93
CA ARG A 297 -20.01 17.00 -6.36
C ARG A 297 -20.03 15.65 -7.07
N LYS A 298 -19.05 14.77 -6.80
CA LYS A 298 -18.97 13.41 -7.39
C LYS A 298 -20.24 12.59 -7.18
N TYR A 299 -20.83 12.69 -6.00
CA TYR A 299 -22.05 11.94 -5.65
C TYR A 299 -23.34 12.73 -5.86
N ASN A 300 -23.25 13.95 -6.37
CA ASN A 300 -24.39 14.88 -6.53
C ASN A 300 -25.20 15.02 -5.22
N VAL A 301 -24.49 15.37 -4.13
CA VAL A 301 -25.03 15.51 -2.77
C VAL A 301 -24.93 16.97 -2.34
N LYS A 302 -26.00 17.48 -1.71
CA LYS A 302 -25.96 18.77 -1.04
C LYS A 302 -25.03 18.67 0.17
N LYS A 303 -23.99 19.48 0.23
CA LYS A 303 -23.15 19.65 1.42
C LYS A 303 -23.93 20.44 2.48
N CYS A 304 -23.95 19.95 3.70
CA CYS A 304 -24.37 20.69 4.88
C CYS A 304 -23.12 21.26 5.56
N GLU A 305 -23.10 22.55 5.82
CA GLU A 305 -21.94 23.19 6.47
C GLU A 305 -21.91 22.88 7.98
N THR A 306 -23.03 22.53 8.57
CA THR A 306 -23.14 22.15 9.98
C THR A 306 -23.96 20.88 10.15
N LEU A 307 -23.68 20.14 11.23
CA LEU A 307 -24.47 19.00 11.64
C LEU A 307 -25.95 19.39 11.88
N ASP A 308 -26.20 20.55 12.49
CA ASP A 308 -27.53 21.07 12.78
C ASP A 308 -28.38 21.26 11.52
N GLU A 309 -27.79 21.71 10.42
CA GLU A 309 -28.47 21.83 9.13
C GLU A 309 -28.94 20.45 8.64
N LEU A 310 -28.06 19.45 8.68
CA LEU A 310 -28.38 18.09 8.29
C LEU A 310 -29.53 17.53 9.14
N LEU A 311 -29.47 17.67 10.47
CA LEU A 311 -30.47 17.14 11.39
C LEU A 311 -31.85 17.73 11.12
N LYS A 312 -31.96 19.04 10.89
CA LYS A 312 -33.22 19.75 10.62
C LYS A 312 -33.88 19.34 9.30
N GLU A 313 -33.08 19.00 8.28
CA GLU A 313 -33.62 18.71 6.95
C GLU A 313 -33.91 17.22 6.73
N SER A 314 -33.37 16.32 7.56
CA SER A 314 -33.42 14.87 7.34
C SER A 314 -34.75 14.24 7.79
N ASP A 315 -35.29 13.36 6.94
CA ASP A 315 -36.35 12.42 7.30
C ASP A 315 -35.78 11.06 7.76
N VAL A 316 -34.58 10.75 7.28
CA VAL A 316 -33.75 9.59 7.67
C VAL A 316 -32.33 10.06 7.92
N ILE A 317 -31.65 9.55 8.94
CA ILE A 317 -30.24 9.83 9.24
C ILE A 317 -29.47 8.52 9.28
N SER A 318 -28.32 8.48 8.57
CA SER A 318 -27.37 7.37 8.63
C SER A 318 -25.98 7.89 8.94
N ILE A 319 -25.29 7.25 9.90
CA ILE A 319 -23.97 7.65 10.35
C ILE A 319 -22.90 6.66 9.88
N HIS A 320 -21.79 7.18 9.34
CA HIS A 320 -20.68 6.43 8.74
C HIS A 320 -19.30 7.03 9.08
N THR A 321 -19.15 7.50 10.31
CA THR A 321 -17.90 8.05 10.82
C THR A 321 -17.10 7.00 11.60
N PRO A 322 -15.77 7.13 11.73
CA PRO A 322 -15.01 6.36 12.71
C PRO A 322 -15.41 6.75 14.13
N LYS A 323 -15.06 5.91 15.11
CA LYS A 323 -15.20 6.23 16.53
C LYS A 323 -13.92 6.88 17.02
N THR A 324 -14.00 8.15 17.36
CA THR A 324 -12.91 8.98 17.90
C THR A 324 -13.41 9.72 19.13
N GLU A 325 -12.55 10.45 19.82
CA GLU A 325 -12.98 11.32 20.93
C GLU A 325 -14.00 12.37 20.48
N GLU A 326 -13.83 12.91 19.27
CA GLU A 326 -14.75 13.89 18.68
C GLU A 326 -16.12 13.29 18.31
N THR A 327 -16.14 12.06 17.80
CA THR A 327 -17.38 11.41 17.31
C THR A 327 -18.07 10.57 18.37
N MET A 328 -17.43 10.31 19.50
CA MET A 328 -18.03 9.64 20.63
C MET A 328 -19.21 10.46 21.19
N ASN A 329 -20.40 9.84 21.26
CA ASN A 329 -21.63 10.52 21.66
C ASN A 329 -21.93 11.79 20.84
N MET A 330 -21.56 11.78 19.55
CA MET A 330 -21.76 12.91 18.64
C MET A 330 -23.22 13.32 18.55
N ILE A 331 -24.14 12.36 18.68
CA ILE A 331 -25.57 12.60 18.68
C ILE A 331 -26.14 12.24 20.06
N THR A 332 -26.46 13.28 20.83
CA THR A 332 -27.11 13.19 22.14
C THR A 332 -28.57 13.61 22.07
N TYR A 333 -29.26 13.65 23.20
CA TYR A 333 -30.64 14.10 23.26
C TYR A 333 -30.85 15.53 22.73
N LYS A 334 -29.84 16.40 22.92
CA LYS A 334 -29.84 17.77 22.41
C LYS A 334 -29.88 17.81 20.88
N GLU A 335 -29.17 16.93 20.23
CA GLU A 335 -29.15 16.81 18.77
C GLU A 335 -30.48 16.20 18.28
N TRP A 336 -31.05 15.21 18.96
CA TRP A 336 -32.37 14.65 18.59
C TRP A 336 -33.47 15.71 18.63
N GLN A 337 -33.43 16.65 19.55
CA GLN A 337 -34.41 17.73 19.62
C GLN A 337 -34.41 18.68 18.41
N LYS A 338 -33.28 18.71 17.63
CA LYS A 338 -33.17 19.50 16.41
C LYS A 338 -33.74 18.81 15.18
N CYS A 339 -33.99 17.49 15.27
CA CYS A 339 -34.48 16.69 14.17
C CYS A 339 -35.96 16.94 13.87
N LYS A 340 -36.37 16.56 12.65
CA LYS A 340 -37.80 16.45 12.34
C LYS A 340 -38.45 15.43 13.24
N LYS A 341 -39.64 15.74 13.76
CA LYS A 341 -40.43 14.77 14.52
C LYS A 341 -40.76 13.53 13.68
N GLY A 342 -40.43 12.36 14.20
CA GLY A 342 -40.63 11.11 13.49
C GLY A 342 -39.42 10.73 12.56
N VAL A 343 -38.27 11.35 12.73
CA VAL A 343 -37.04 10.97 12.03
C VAL A 343 -36.71 9.50 12.27
N ARG A 344 -36.10 8.84 11.29
CA ARG A 344 -35.60 7.47 11.39
C ARG A 344 -34.11 7.45 11.34
N VAL A 345 -33.47 6.52 12.06
CA VAL A 345 -32.02 6.53 12.19
C VAL A 345 -31.41 5.17 11.93
N VAL A 346 -30.22 5.13 11.37
CA VAL A 346 -29.47 3.89 11.13
C VAL A 346 -28.02 4.08 11.56
N ASN A 347 -27.47 3.07 12.25
CA ASN A 347 -26.07 2.99 12.60
C ASN A 347 -25.52 1.57 12.35
N CYS A 348 -24.74 1.42 11.30
CA CYS A 348 -23.93 0.24 10.97
C CYS A 348 -22.43 0.58 11.00
N ALA A 349 -22.04 1.64 11.71
CA ALA A 349 -20.65 2.10 11.78
C ALA A 349 -19.97 1.64 13.08
N ARG A 350 -20.24 2.33 14.21
CA ARG A 350 -19.69 1.99 15.53
C ARG A 350 -20.71 2.30 16.65
N GLY A 351 -20.69 1.45 17.69
CA GLY A 351 -21.41 1.72 18.94
C GLY A 351 -20.85 2.94 19.65
N GLY A 352 -21.73 3.78 20.21
CA GLY A 352 -21.38 5.01 20.91
C GLY A 352 -21.31 6.26 20.06
N LEU A 353 -21.53 6.20 18.75
CA LEU A 353 -21.70 7.39 17.90
C LEU A 353 -23.03 8.08 18.21
N TYR A 354 -24.10 7.31 18.36
CA TYR A 354 -25.35 7.74 19.00
C TYR A 354 -25.27 7.39 20.48
N ASN A 355 -25.54 8.35 21.36
CA ASN A 355 -25.72 8.03 22.78
C ASN A 355 -26.98 7.16 22.93
N GLU A 356 -26.83 5.92 23.37
CA GLU A 356 -27.91 4.93 23.38
C GLU A 356 -29.04 5.29 24.38
N GLN A 357 -28.69 5.87 25.54
CA GLN A 357 -29.68 6.32 26.53
C GLN A 357 -30.52 7.46 25.97
N ASP A 358 -29.88 8.42 25.34
CA ASP A 358 -30.52 9.59 24.73
C ASP A 358 -31.34 9.21 23.51
N LEU A 359 -30.88 8.25 22.70
CA LEU A 359 -31.63 7.71 21.57
C LEU A 359 -32.89 6.97 22.08
N ALA A 360 -32.76 6.14 23.12
CA ALA A 360 -33.89 5.45 23.72
C ALA A 360 -34.96 6.42 24.27
N ARG A 361 -34.50 7.52 24.88
CA ARG A 361 -35.39 8.60 25.33
C ARG A 361 -36.09 9.27 24.16
N ALA A 362 -35.35 9.65 23.10
CA ALA A 362 -35.91 10.29 21.90
C ALA A 362 -36.95 9.40 21.19
N ILE A 363 -36.74 8.07 21.21
CA ILE A 363 -37.70 7.10 20.67
C ILE A 363 -38.99 7.06 21.53
N ARG A 364 -38.86 7.00 22.86
CA ARG A 364 -40.05 6.98 23.78
C ARG A 364 -40.88 8.26 23.66
N GLU A 365 -40.23 9.40 23.44
CA GLU A 365 -40.91 10.69 23.26
C GLU A 365 -41.41 10.91 21.82
N GLY A 366 -41.13 9.99 20.89
CA GLY A 366 -41.63 10.02 19.51
C GLY A 366 -40.90 11.08 18.64
N ILE A 367 -39.74 11.58 19.07
CA ILE A 367 -38.88 12.39 18.24
C ILE A 367 -38.27 11.49 17.15
N VAL A 368 -37.73 10.34 17.55
CA VAL A 368 -37.25 9.29 16.65
C VAL A 368 -38.33 8.23 16.51
N ALA A 369 -38.77 7.96 15.28
CA ALA A 369 -39.83 7.01 15.02
C ALA A 369 -39.37 5.55 15.02
N SER A 370 -38.15 5.30 14.53
CA SER A 370 -37.54 3.97 14.53
C SER A 370 -36.01 4.07 14.36
N ALA A 371 -35.33 3.03 14.81
CA ALA A 371 -33.86 2.91 14.69
C ALA A 371 -33.48 1.54 14.13
N GLY A 372 -32.53 1.50 13.18
CA GLY A 372 -31.84 0.32 12.72
C GLY A 372 -30.38 0.35 13.22
N ILE A 373 -30.02 -0.54 14.14
CA ILE A 373 -28.72 -0.49 14.83
C ILE A 373 -28.05 -1.84 14.74
N ASP A 374 -26.88 -1.86 14.11
CA ASP A 374 -26.04 -3.06 13.97
C ASP A 374 -24.95 -3.14 15.05
N VAL A 375 -24.67 -2.03 15.72
CA VAL A 375 -23.52 -1.88 16.62
C VAL A 375 -23.93 -1.27 17.95
N LEU A 376 -23.49 -1.86 19.06
CA LEU A 376 -23.79 -1.42 20.42
C LEU A 376 -22.52 -0.98 21.15
N VAL A 377 -22.67 -0.22 22.24
CA VAL A 377 -21.53 0.28 23.04
C VAL A 377 -20.78 -0.88 23.70
N ASP A 378 -21.51 -1.85 24.27
CA ASP A 378 -20.98 -2.93 25.11
C ASP A 378 -20.79 -4.26 24.35
N GLU A 379 -20.49 -4.20 23.07
CA GLU A 379 -20.18 -5.41 22.29
C GLU A 379 -19.07 -6.27 22.94
N PRO A 380 -19.21 -7.60 22.91
CA PRO A 380 -20.29 -8.41 22.31
C PRO A 380 -21.48 -8.67 23.26
N LYS A 381 -21.57 -7.99 24.38
CA LYS A 381 -22.67 -8.17 25.35
C LYS A 381 -23.92 -7.43 24.85
N PRO A 382 -25.08 -8.08 24.76
CA PRO A 382 -26.30 -7.41 24.32
C PRO A 382 -26.93 -6.63 25.51
N ILE A 383 -26.25 -5.58 25.95
CA ILE A 383 -26.69 -4.70 27.03
C ILE A 383 -26.92 -3.31 26.44
N SER A 384 -28.15 -2.92 26.24
CA SER A 384 -28.51 -1.60 25.70
C SER A 384 -29.96 -1.24 26.05
N PRO A 385 -30.26 0.04 26.34
CA PRO A 385 -31.61 0.52 26.54
C PRO A 385 -32.49 0.45 25.28
N LEU A 386 -31.92 0.12 24.13
CA LEU A 386 -32.58 -0.01 22.83
C LEU A 386 -33.25 -1.39 22.64
N ILE A 387 -32.83 -2.42 23.39
CA ILE A 387 -33.26 -3.81 23.19
C ILE A 387 -34.75 -3.98 23.42
N ASP A 388 -35.28 -3.33 24.43
CA ASP A 388 -36.68 -3.45 24.81
C ASP A 388 -37.62 -2.51 24.03
N LEU A 389 -37.07 -1.77 23.06
CA LEU A 389 -37.88 -0.83 22.27
C LEU A 389 -38.34 -1.50 20.96
N PRO A 390 -39.69 -1.71 20.79
CA PRO A 390 -40.22 -2.35 19.59
C PRO A 390 -40.02 -1.55 18.30
N GLN A 391 -39.58 -0.30 18.40
CA GLN A 391 -39.23 0.57 17.29
C GLN A 391 -37.80 0.31 16.79
N CYS A 392 -36.97 -0.44 17.55
CA CYS A 392 -35.59 -0.74 17.18
C CYS A 392 -35.51 -2.07 16.43
N VAL A 393 -34.75 -2.09 15.36
CA VAL A 393 -34.26 -3.27 14.66
C VAL A 393 -32.78 -3.40 14.98
N LEU A 394 -32.42 -4.43 15.74
CA LEU A 394 -31.04 -4.63 16.21
C LEU A 394 -30.46 -5.88 15.60
N THR A 395 -29.19 -5.81 15.22
CA THR A 395 -28.39 -6.94 14.70
C THR A 395 -27.02 -6.99 15.40
N PRO A 396 -26.42 -8.19 15.56
CA PRO A 396 -25.18 -8.35 16.31
C PRO A 396 -23.93 -8.12 15.46
N HIS A 397 -23.75 -6.90 14.95
CA HIS A 397 -22.59 -6.44 14.16
C HIS A 397 -22.37 -7.30 12.89
N LEU A 398 -23.39 -7.39 12.05
CA LEU A 398 -23.42 -8.20 10.82
C LEU A 398 -22.97 -7.44 9.57
N GLY A 399 -22.63 -6.14 9.67
CA GLY A 399 -22.31 -5.30 8.51
C GLY A 399 -21.25 -5.87 7.58
N ALA A 400 -20.29 -6.65 8.10
CA ALA A 400 -19.24 -7.31 7.30
C ALA A 400 -19.42 -8.85 7.22
N ASP A 401 -20.54 -9.40 7.70
CA ASP A 401 -20.74 -10.84 7.81
C ASP A 401 -21.45 -11.42 6.58
N THR A 402 -20.77 -11.34 5.44
CA THR A 402 -21.13 -12.02 4.18
C THR A 402 -19.97 -12.86 3.70
N GLN A 403 -20.24 -13.92 2.93
CA GLN A 403 -19.20 -14.80 2.41
C GLN A 403 -18.16 -14.02 1.57
N GLU A 404 -18.65 -13.11 0.74
CA GLU A 404 -17.80 -12.27 -0.12
C GLU A 404 -16.91 -11.35 0.70
N ALA A 405 -17.45 -10.68 1.72
CA ALA A 405 -16.65 -9.81 2.59
C ALA A 405 -15.61 -10.61 3.37
N GLN A 406 -15.97 -11.77 3.93
CA GLN A 406 -15.05 -12.63 4.66
C GLN A 406 -13.91 -13.12 3.77
N ASP A 407 -14.21 -13.54 2.53
CA ASP A 407 -13.21 -13.97 1.55
C ASP A 407 -12.28 -12.82 1.17
N ASN A 408 -12.85 -11.66 0.82
CA ASN A 408 -12.07 -10.48 0.43
C ASN A 408 -11.18 -9.98 1.57
N VAL A 409 -11.71 -9.92 2.81
CA VAL A 409 -10.96 -9.54 4.00
C VAL A 409 -9.79 -10.51 4.24
N GLY A 410 -10.03 -11.83 4.12
CA GLY A 410 -9.00 -12.84 4.33
C GLY A 410 -7.88 -12.79 3.31
N ILE A 411 -8.21 -12.60 2.03
CA ILE A 411 -7.22 -12.46 0.95
C ILE A 411 -6.43 -11.16 1.14
N ALA A 412 -7.12 -10.04 1.29
CA ALA A 412 -6.47 -8.73 1.40
C ALA A 412 -5.52 -8.65 2.62
N ILE A 413 -5.93 -9.15 3.80
CA ILE A 413 -5.04 -9.12 4.96
C ILE A 413 -3.82 -10.02 4.79
N ALA A 414 -3.96 -11.15 4.10
CA ALA A 414 -2.84 -12.02 3.80
C ALA A 414 -1.83 -11.33 2.87
N GLU A 415 -2.29 -10.64 1.84
CA GLU A 415 -1.46 -9.87 0.91
C GLU A 415 -0.72 -8.73 1.63
N GLU A 416 -1.42 -7.94 2.46
CA GLU A 416 -0.83 -6.85 3.23
C GLU A 416 0.25 -7.35 4.22
N VAL A 417 -0.02 -8.45 4.94
CA VAL A 417 0.94 -9.01 5.90
C VAL A 417 2.17 -9.58 5.19
N ILE A 418 2.00 -10.26 4.05
CA ILE A 418 3.11 -10.76 3.22
C ILE A 418 3.99 -9.60 2.75
N ALA A 419 3.37 -8.56 2.16
CA ALA A 419 4.07 -7.39 1.68
C ALA A 419 4.84 -6.67 2.81
N ALA A 420 4.17 -6.42 3.95
CA ALA A 420 4.79 -5.80 5.11
C ALA A 420 5.98 -6.60 5.65
N LEU A 421 5.85 -7.92 5.76
CA LEU A 421 6.96 -8.79 6.21
C LEU A 421 8.14 -8.78 5.24
N ARG A 422 7.91 -8.57 3.94
CA ARG A 422 8.97 -8.48 2.93
C ARG A 422 9.62 -7.10 2.88
N GLY A 423 9.09 -6.13 3.63
CA GLY A 423 9.53 -4.74 3.59
C GLY A 423 9.01 -3.99 2.36
N GLU A 424 8.01 -4.55 1.68
CA GLU A 424 7.32 -3.90 0.58
C GLU A 424 6.37 -2.82 1.11
N MET A 425 6.04 -1.85 0.26
CA MET A 425 5.09 -0.81 0.64
C MET A 425 3.67 -1.38 0.76
N VAL A 426 3.00 -1.07 1.85
CA VAL A 426 1.64 -1.52 2.16
C VAL A 426 0.67 -0.34 2.15
N PRO A 427 -0.25 -0.27 1.19
CA PRO A 427 -1.14 0.89 1.03
C PRO A 427 -2.15 1.06 2.17
N ASN A 428 -2.45 -0.01 2.91
CA ASN A 428 -3.39 0.01 4.03
C ASN A 428 -2.71 -0.06 5.41
N ALA A 429 -1.47 0.43 5.50
CA ALA A 429 -0.83 0.61 6.80
C ALA A 429 -1.50 1.75 7.57
N VAL A 430 -2.00 1.44 8.77
CA VAL A 430 -2.80 2.38 9.58
C VAL A 430 -1.91 3.41 10.29
N ASN A 431 -0.68 3.03 10.62
CA ASN A 431 0.30 3.89 11.30
C ASN A 431 1.41 4.41 10.37
N LEU A 432 1.12 4.45 9.08
CA LEU A 432 1.91 5.16 8.07
C LEU A 432 1.00 6.17 7.34
N PRO A 433 1.56 7.25 6.80
CA PRO A 433 0.83 8.18 5.94
C PRO A 433 0.17 7.46 4.77
N ALA A 434 -1.06 7.82 4.46
CA ALA A 434 -1.80 7.23 3.35
C ALA A 434 -1.27 7.76 2.02
N LEU A 435 -0.87 6.88 1.12
CA LEU A 435 -0.50 7.22 -0.26
C LEU A 435 -1.64 6.90 -1.22
N GLN A 436 -1.86 7.77 -2.22
CA GLN A 436 -2.81 7.48 -3.27
C GLN A 436 -2.25 6.42 -4.23
N ALA A 437 -3.10 5.50 -4.68
CA ALA A 437 -2.66 4.41 -5.57
C ALA A 437 -2.06 4.91 -6.89
N SER A 438 -2.46 6.10 -7.36
CA SER A 438 -1.93 6.76 -8.56
C SER A 438 -0.50 7.28 -8.41
N GLU A 439 -0.04 7.52 -7.18
CA GLU A 439 1.26 8.14 -6.88
C GLU A 439 2.30 7.10 -6.39
N LEU A 440 1.84 5.88 -6.13
CA LEU A 440 2.63 4.83 -5.49
C LEU A 440 3.97 4.55 -6.17
N ASP A 441 4.00 4.43 -7.49
CA ASP A 441 5.22 4.03 -8.22
C ASP A 441 6.24 5.18 -8.29
N GLU A 442 5.79 6.42 -8.38
CA GLU A 442 6.65 7.59 -8.37
C GLU A 442 7.22 7.83 -6.96
N VAL A 443 6.36 7.83 -5.94
CA VAL A 443 6.77 8.02 -4.55
C VAL A 443 7.73 6.92 -4.10
N LYS A 444 7.55 5.66 -4.50
CA LYS A 444 8.49 4.56 -4.21
C LYS A 444 9.92 4.87 -4.67
N LYS A 445 10.09 5.40 -5.88
CA LYS A 445 11.41 5.75 -6.41
C LYS A 445 12.06 6.90 -5.63
N ILE A 446 11.25 7.89 -5.27
CA ILE A 446 11.71 9.04 -4.48
C ILE A 446 12.04 8.61 -3.04
N MET A 447 11.27 7.68 -2.45
CA MET A 447 11.59 7.09 -1.15
C MET A 447 12.91 6.30 -1.20
N ALA A 448 13.14 5.50 -2.24
CA ALA A 448 14.39 4.78 -2.42
C ALA A 448 15.58 5.77 -2.49
N LEU A 449 15.43 6.84 -3.28
CA LEU A 449 16.42 7.93 -3.31
C LEU A 449 16.63 8.53 -1.91
N GLY A 450 15.56 8.85 -1.20
CA GLY A 450 15.64 9.43 0.15
C GLY A 450 16.37 8.51 1.13
N GLU A 451 16.07 7.23 1.11
CA GLU A 451 16.74 6.21 1.92
C GLU A 451 18.24 6.13 1.59
N ASP A 452 18.59 6.10 0.30
CA ASP A 452 19.98 6.05 -0.15
C ASP A 452 20.77 7.30 0.28
N LEU A 453 20.18 8.51 0.10
CA LEU A 453 20.80 9.75 0.56
C LEU A 453 21.01 9.77 2.08
N GLY A 454 20.04 9.24 2.84
CA GLY A 454 20.16 9.09 4.29
C GLY A 454 21.30 8.15 4.70
N LYS A 455 21.42 6.98 4.03
CA LYS A 455 22.48 6.00 4.31
C LYS A 455 23.89 6.55 4.12
N LEU A 456 24.08 7.55 3.25
CA LEU A 456 25.39 8.12 2.97
C LEU A 456 26.02 8.77 4.19
N TYR A 457 25.24 9.43 5.05
CA TYR A 457 25.79 10.22 6.15
C TYR A 457 26.69 9.39 7.09
N TYR A 458 26.15 8.39 7.79
CA TYR A 458 26.93 7.63 8.77
C TYR A 458 27.96 6.68 8.15
N GLN A 459 27.92 6.48 6.83
CA GLN A 459 28.96 5.74 6.12
C GLN A 459 30.14 6.65 5.70
N LEU A 460 29.88 7.93 5.47
CA LEU A 460 30.90 8.92 5.11
C LEU A 460 31.41 9.67 6.35
N GLU A 461 30.54 10.02 7.28
CA GLU A 461 30.80 10.81 8.47
C GLU A 461 30.31 10.06 9.72
N HIS A 462 30.73 10.49 10.94
CA HIS A 462 30.42 9.78 12.19
C HIS A 462 29.99 10.69 13.33
N ASP A 463 29.75 11.98 13.07
CA ASP A 463 29.41 12.92 14.11
C ASP A 463 27.94 12.81 14.54
N ALA A 464 27.64 13.21 15.77
CA ALA A 464 26.27 13.20 16.29
C ALA A 464 25.41 14.22 15.54
N VAL A 465 24.25 13.77 15.06
CA VAL A 465 23.30 14.60 14.32
C VAL A 465 22.49 15.44 15.29
N GLU A 466 22.37 16.75 15.03
CA GLU A 466 21.54 17.70 15.76
C GLU A 466 20.28 18.05 14.99
N LYS A 467 20.39 18.23 13.63
CA LYS A 467 19.26 18.60 12.79
C LYS A 467 19.37 17.95 11.41
N VAL A 468 18.25 17.58 10.84
CA VAL A 468 18.11 17.11 9.45
C VAL A 468 17.16 18.03 8.71
N GLU A 469 17.60 18.61 7.59
CA GLU A 469 16.75 19.37 6.68
C GLU A 469 16.53 18.55 5.41
N VAL A 470 15.28 18.32 5.04
CA VAL A 470 14.90 17.66 3.79
C VAL A 470 14.23 18.69 2.89
N ILE A 471 14.84 18.98 1.75
CA ILE A 471 14.42 20.05 0.85
C ILE A 471 13.91 19.43 -0.44
N TYR A 472 12.67 19.70 -0.77
CA TYR A 472 11.95 19.21 -1.94
C TYR A 472 11.86 20.33 -2.99
N ARG A 473 12.47 20.14 -4.17
CA ARG A 473 12.50 21.13 -5.24
C ARG A 473 11.75 20.67 -6.48
N GLY A 474 11.13 21.65 -7.16
CA GLY A 474 10.37 21.42 -8.39
C GLY A 474 9.10 20.62 -8.14
N ALA A 475 8.76 19.66 -9.01
CA ALA A 475 7.58 18.82 -8.86
C ALA A 475 7.58 17.99 -7.56
N LEU A 476 8.75 17.74 -6.96
CA LEU A 476 8.83 17.05 -5.67
C LEU A 476 8.22 17.87 -4.51
N ALA A 477 8.05 19.17 -4.68
CA ALA A 477 7.42 20.03 -3.69
C ALA A 477 5.87 19.88 -3.67
N GLU A 478 5.28 19.29 -4.70
CA GLU A 478 3.83 19.13 -4.86
C GLU A 478 3.32 17.77 -4.38
N ILE A 479 4.21 16.79 -4.13
CA ILE A 479 3.82 15.47 -3.61
C ILE A 479 3.66 15.46 -2.09
N GLU A 480 3.06 14.37 -1.57
CA GLU A 480 3.06 14.06 -0.13
C GLU A 480 4.48 13.66 0.32
N THR A 481 5.11 14.51 1.13
CA THR A 481 6.54 14.41 1.48
C THR A 481 6.84 13.55 2.70
N ASP A 482 5.89 13.34 3.61
CA ASP A 482 6.11 12.66 4.90
C ASP A 482 6.75 11.27 4.74
N MET A 483 6.30 10.46 3.76
CA MET A 483 6.89 9.13 3.51
C MET A 483 8.33 9.21 3.00
N VAL A 484 8.66 10.23 2.23
CA VAL A 484 10.03 10.45 1.72
C VAL A 484 10.95 10.91 2.85
N THR A 485 10.49 11.83 3.71
CA THR A 485 11.23 12.25 4.91
C THR A 485 11.48 11.05 5.83
N ARG A 486 10.49 10.18 6.05
CA ARG A 486 10.66 8.94 6.82
C ARG A 486 11.69 8.00 6.18
N ALA A 487 11.74 7.93 4.86
CA ALA A 487 12.74 7.14 4.15
C ALA A 487 14.17 7.71 4.36
N VAL A 488 14.33 9.03 4.30
CA VAL A 488 15.60 9.70 4.64
C VAL A 488 16.03 9.38 6.05
N LEU A 489 15.14 9.51 7.03
CA LEU A 489 15.44 9.22 8.44
C LEU A 489 15.74 7.74 8.68
N LYS A 490 14.98 6.84 8.03
CA LYS A 490 15.28 5.39 8.08
C LYS A 490 16.69 5.14 7.57
N GLY A 491 17.01 5.62 6.36
CA GLY A 491 18.33 5.48 5.78
C GLY A 491 19.43 6.06 6.67
N LEU A 492 19.20 7.23 7.27
CA LEU A 492 20.13 7.87 8.18
C LEU A 492 20.44 7.00 9.41
N PHE A 493 19.43 6.42 10.05
CA PHE A 493 19.61 5.68 11.30
C PHE A 493 19.88 4.19 11.12
N GLU A 494 19.54 3.58 9.99
CA GLU A 494 19.73 2.14 9.73
C GLU A 494 21.17 1.66 9.91
N PRO A 495 22.22 2.37 9.43
CA PRO A 495 23.60 1.95 9.62
C PRO A 495 24.02 1.83 11.11
N VAL A 496 23.35 2.58 11.99
CA VAL A 496 23.63 2.62 13.44
C VAL A 496 22.71 1.70 14.24
N LEU A 497 21.42 1.66 13.90
CA LEU A 497 20.37 0.97 14.66
C LEU A 497 19.97 -0.37 14.08
N LYS A 498 20.39 -0.65 12.85
CA LYS A 498 20.06 -1.86 12.08
C LYS A 498 18.53 -2.04 11.95
N GLU A 499 18.03 -3.26 12.13
CA GLU A 499 16.59 -3.59 11.97
C GLU A 499 15.65 -2.90 12.97
N ARG A 500 16.16 -2.09 13.90
CA ARG A 500 15.32 -1.40 14.90
C ARG A 500 14.63 -0.14 14.38
N VAL A 501 15.01 0.35 13.20
CA VAL A 501 14.41 1.51 12.56
C VAL A 501 13.74 1.13 11.26
N ASN A 502 12.53 1.66 11.03
CA ASN A 502 11.80 1.49 9.78
C ASN A 502 10.95 2.75 9.50
N TYR A 503 10.16 2.74 8.44
CA TYR A 503 9.32 3.90 8.04
C TYR A 503 8.30 4.31 9.13
N VAL A 504 7.86 3.37 9.98
CA VAL A 504 6.86 3.64 11.04
C VAL A 504 7.48 4.47 12.16
N ASN A 505 8.66 4.08 12.64
CA ASN A 505 9.27 4.68 13.84
C ASN A 505 10.42 5.64 13.55
N ALA A 506 10.79 5.88 12.28
CA ALA A 506 11.92 6.73 11.93
C ALA A 506 11.80 8.16 12.48
N GLY A 507 10.60 8.77 12.40
CA GLY A 507 10.33 10.09 12.99
C GLY A 507 10.46 10.11 14.52
N LEU A 508 9.83 9.16 15.19
CA LEU A 508 9.95 9.02 16.65
C LEU A 508 11.39 8.70 17.10
N THR A 509 12.15 8.00 16.27
CA THR A 509 13.58 7.71 16.52
C THR A 509 14.41 8.99 16.46
N ALA A 510 14.13 9.89 15.51
CA ALA A 510 14.76 11.20 15.43
C ALA A 510 14.43 12.05 16.65
N GLU A 511 13.14 12.17 17.00
CA GLU A 511 12.65 12.91 18.16
C GLU A 511 13.27 12.40 19.47
N GLY A 512 13.22 11.07 19.72
CA GLY A 512 13.78 10.45 20.90
C GLY A 512 15.30 10.60 21.05
N ARG A 513 16.00 10.98 19.95
CA ARG A 513 17.43 11.31 19.92
C ARG A 513 17.70 12.81 19.99
N GLY A 514 16.67 13.63 20.07
CA GLY A 514 16.79 15.09 20.06
C GLY A 514 17.22 15.66 18.71
N VAL A 515 16.96 14.94 17.62
CA VAL A 515 17.27 15.41 16.27
C VAL A 515 16.07 16.20 15.75
N GLU A 516 16.30 17.48 15.45
CA GLU A 516 15.31 18.35 14.81
C GLU A 516 15.17 17.96 13.34
N VAL A 517 13.93 17.78 12.87
CA VAL A 517 13.65 17.45 11.46
C VAL A 517 12.86 18.59 10.83
N ILE A 518 13.38 19.16 9.74
CA ILE A 518 12.75 20.27 9.01
C ILE A 518 12.52 19.85 7.57
N GLU A 519 11.29 20.02 7.10
CA GLU A 519 10.93 19.91 5.69
C GLU A 519 10.80 21.29 5.06
N SER A 520 11.32 21.42 3.85
CA SER A 520 11.22 22.66 3.07
C SER A 520 10.82 22.34 1.63
N LYS A 521 9.86 23.10 1.10
CA LYS A 521 9.36 23.00 -0.26
C LYS A 521 9.77 24.25 -1.05
N GLU A 522 10.53 24.06 -2.13
CA GLU A 522 11.06 25.16 -2.94
C GLU A 522 10.58 25.06 -4.39
N ASN A 523 10.02 26.15 -4.92
CA ASN A 523 9.70 26.20 -6.34
C ASN A 523 10.99 26.29 -7.16
N SER A 524 11.18 25.37 -8.09
CA SER A 524 12.40 25.24 -8.90
C SER A 524 12.07 24.60 -10.25
N PRO A 525 12.76 24.95 -11.34
CA PRO A 525 12.64 24.24 -12.60
C PRO A 525 13.30 22.86 -12.58
N VAL A 526 14.07 22.53 -11.52
CA VAL A 526 14.78 21.27 -11.38
C VAL A 526 14.19 20.46 -10.24
N ASN A 527 13.82 19.21 -10.53
CA ASN A 527 13.38 18.24 -9.53
C ASN A 527 14.61 17.73 -8.77
N LEU A 528 14.72 18.05 -7.48
CA LEU A 528 15.86 17.67 -6.67
C LEU A 528 15.43 17.45 -5.21
N LEU A 529 15.76 16.30 -4.66
CA LEU A 529 15.69 16.01 -3.23
C LEU A 529 17.07 16.33 -2.62
N THR A 530 17.11 17.19 -1.59
CA THR A 530 18.34 17.54 -0.89
C THR A 530 18.20 17.21 0.59
N VAL A 531 19.16 16.50 1.13
CA VAL A 531 19.27 16.16 2.56
C VAL A 531 20.47 16.89 3.12
N LYS A 532 20.25 17.72 4.16
CA LYS A 532 21.31 18.37 4.93
C LYS A 532 21.29 17.83 6.36
N VAL A 533 22.44 17.37 6.81
CA VAL A 533 22.63 16.86 8.17
C VAL A 533 23.55 17.81 8.92
N HIS A 534 23.02 18.45 9.96
CA HIS A 534 23.77 19.40 10.78
C HIS A 534 24.32 18.72 12.03
N THR A 535 25.58 19.03 12.32
CA THR A 535 26.30 18.54 13.50
C THR A 535 27.11 19.68 14.13
N LYS A 536 27.66 19.47 15.32
CA LYS A 536 28.55 20.45 15.97
C LYS A 536 29.80 20.80 15.18
N LYS A 537 30.23 19.91 14.26
CA LYS A 537 31.47 20.10 13.50
C LYS A 537 31.24 20.67 12.10
N GLY A 538 30.01 20.70 11.63
CA GLY A 538 29.67 21.20 10.31
C GLY A 538 28.40 20.61 9.76
N MET A 539 28.20 20.78 8.46
CA MET A 539 27.03 20.34 7.74
C MET A 539 27.43 19.37 6.62
N PHE A 540 26.78 18.23 6.57
CA PHE A 540 26.85 17.30 5.45
C PHE A 540 25.66 17.57 4.51
N THR A 541 25.90 17.48 3.20
CA THR A 541 24.86 17.65 2.19
C THR A 541 24.92 16.51 1.18
N ALA A 542 23.76 15.92 0.88
CA ALA A 542 23.61 15.00 -0.24
C ALA A 542 22.34 15.36 -1.02
N ALA A 543 22.39 15.29 -2.35
CA ALA A 543 21.24 15.58 -3.18
C ALA A 543 21.14 14.61 -4.37
N GLY A 544 19.90 14.37 -4.81
CA GLY A 544 19.66 13.49 -5.93
C GLY A 544 18.29 13.73 -6.56
N ASN A 545 18.03 13.02 -7.65
CA ASN A 545 16.74 13.05 -8.33
C ASN A 545 16.40 11.69 -8.92
N VAL A 546 15.17 11.56 -9.41
CA VAL A 546 14.75 10.51 -10.32
C VAL A 546 14.74 11.13 -11.71
N ASN A 547 15.52 10.55 -12.65
CA ASN A 547 15.59 11.06 -14.00
C ASN A 547 14.31 10.76 -14.81
N PRO A 548 14.09 11.31 -16.01
CA PRO A 548 12.90 11.05 -16.82
C PRO A 548 12.70 9.57 -17.20
N GLU A 549 13.78 8.80 -17.23
CA GLU A 549 13.78 7.35 -17.48
C GLU A 549 13.32 6.56 -16.23
N GLY A 550 13.17 7.25 -15.09
CA GLY A 550 12.72 6.70 -13.82
C GLY A 550 13.85 6.05 -13.00
N GLU A 551 15.10 6.40 -13.27
CA GLU A 551 16.27 5.92 -12.53
C GLU A 551 16.66 6.89 -11.42
N VAL A 552 17.02 6.35 -10.26
CA VAL A 552 17.55 7.11 -9.12
C VAL A 552 18.96 7.58 -9.41
N ARG A 553 19.25 8.86 -9.19
CA ARG A 553 20.56 9.47 -9.43
C ARG A 553 21.00 10.32 -8.23
N ILE A 554 22.20 10.07 -7.70
CA ILE A 554 22.86 10.94 -6.74
C ILE A 554 23.59 12.03 -7.53
N LYS A 555 23.26 13.30 -7.23
CA LYS A 555 23.75 14.46 -7.99
C LYS A 555 24.79 15.32 -7.25
N ASP A 556 24.75 15.33 -5.93
CA ASP A 556 25.66 16.12 -5.11
C ASP A 556 25.99 15.40 -3.81
N ILE A 557 27.24 15.49 -3.39
CA ILE A 557 27.68 15.08 -2.04
C ILE A 557 28.70 16.11 -1.55
N ASN A 558 28.34 16.88 -0.53
CA ASN A 558 29.18 17.94 0.06
C ASN A 558 29.70 18.95 -0.97
N GLY A 559 28.88 19.30 -2.00
CA GLY A 559 29.25 20.22 -3.06
C GLY A 559 30.05 19.62 -4.21
N TYR A 560 30.38 18.32 -4.14
CA TYR A 560 30.94 17.58 -5.28
C TYR A 560 29.82 17.11 -6.19
N GLN A 561 29.85 17.50 -7.46
CA GLN A 561 28.81 17.18 -8.43
C GLN A 561 29.07 15.82 -9.08
N PHE A 562 28.01 14.99 -9.13
CA PHE A 562 28.04 13.65 -9.69
C PHE A 562 26.80 13.36 -10.54
N ASP A 563 26.76 12.23 -11.18
CA ASP A 563 25.60 11.61 -11.79
C ASP A 563 25.66 10.08 -11.60
N ILE A 564 25.45 9.64 -10.35
CA ILE A 564 25.72 8.27 -9.95
C ILE A 564 24.41 7.52 -9.77
N GLU A 565 24.30 6.35 -10.38
CA GLU A 565 23.30 5.37 -10.04
C GLU A 565 23.73 4.63 -8.76
N PRO A 566 22.90 4.63 -7.70
CA PRO A 566 23.22 3.87 -6.49
C PRO A 566 23.42 2.38 -6.79
N ALA A 567 24.45 1.79 -6.18
CA ALA A 567 24.77 0.37 -6.33
C ALA A 567 25.05 -0.27 -4.97
N ALA A 568 24.82 -1.57 -4.85
CA ALA A 568 24.99 -2.32 -3.61
C ALA A 568 26.36 -2.12 -2.94
N PHE A 569 27.42 -1.91 -3.75
CA PHE A 569 28.76 -1.61 -3.26
C PHE A 569 29.36 -0.43 -4.02
N MET A 570 29.77 0.57 -3.26
CA MET A 570 30.40 1.77 -3.81
C MET A 570 31.62 2.15 -2.98
N LEU A 571 32.59 2.78 -3.60
CA LEU A 571 33.76 3.37 -2.95
C LEU A 571 33.70 4.88 -3.09
N ALA A 572 33.82 5.60 -1.99
CA ALA A 572 34.12 7.05 -1.97
C ALA A 572 35.59 7.25 -1.61
N VAL A 573 36.33 7.93 -2.48
CA VAL A 573 37.77 8.19 -2.31
C VAL A 573 38.02 9.70 -2.39
N ASN A 574 38.50 10.28 -1.30
CA ASN A 574 38.98 11.66 -1.30
C ASN A 574 40.49 11.67 -1.59
N ASN A 575 40.92 12.44 -2.57
CA ASN A 575 42.30 12.48 -3.01
C ASN A 575 42.75 13.91 -3.40
N GLU A 576 44.06 14.13 -3.41
CA GLU A 576 44.61 15.30 -4.04
C GLU A 576 44.36 15.27 -5.56
N ASP A 577 44.01 16.43 -6.13
CA ASP A 577 43.78 16.55 -7.58
C ASP A 577 45.11 16.64 -8.31
N LYS A 578 45.74 15.48 -8.52
CA LYS A 578 47.04 15.37 -9.23
C LYS A 578 47.03 14.25 -10.28
N PRO A 579 47.83 14.37 -11.34
CA PRO A 579 47.95 13.34 -12.36
C PRO A 579 48.36 11.98 -11.79
N GLY A 580 47.76 10.90 -12.33
CA GLY A 580 48.09 9.52 -11.95
C GLY A 580 47.21 8.89 -10.91
N MET A 581 46.38 9.65 -10.15
CA MET A 581 45.53 9.12 -9.08
C MET A 581 44.57 8.06 -9.57
N ILE A 582 43.87 8.31 -10.67
CA ILE A 582 42.94 7.35 -11.28
C ILE A 582 43.64 6.04 -11.63
N GLY A 583 44.85 6.13 -12.22
CA GLY A 583 45.65 4.97 -12.61
C GLY A 583 46.06 4.12 -11.40
N GLN A 584 46.54 4.75 -10.33
CA GLN A 584 46.96 4.05 -9.10
C GLN A 584 45.79 3.30 -8.46
N ILE A 585 44.62 3.96 -8.31
CA ILE A 585 43.39 3.38 -7.72
C ILE A 585 42.91 2.21 -8.60
N GLY A 586 42.79 2.42 -9.92
CA GLY A 586 42.32 1.39 -10.85
C GLY A 586 43.26 0.17 -10.91
N THR A 587 44.60 0.39 -10.91
CA THR A 587 45.58 -0.69 -10.89
C THR A 587 45.50 -1.51 -9.61
N LEU A 588 45.36 -0.87 -8.44
CA LEU A 588 45.25 -1.54 -7.15
C LEU A 588 43.97 -2.35 -7.05
N LEU A 589 42.82 -1.78 -7.45
CA LEU A 589 41.54 -2.50 -7.47
C LEU A 589 41.58 -3.71 -8.41
N GLY A 590 42.18 -3.54 -9.62
CA GLY A 590 42.34 -4.65 -10.56
C GLY A 590 43.28 -5.74 -10.03
N ALA A 591 44.38 -5.39 -9.38
CA ALA A 591 45.27 -6.34 -8.70
C ALA A 591 44.57 -7.08 -7.56
N SER A 592 43.62 -6.42 -6.88
CA SER A 592 42.76 -6.99 -5.84
C SER A 592 41.56 -7.76 -6.40
N LYS A 593 41.45 -7.93 -7.72
CA LYS A 593 40.34 -8.61 -8.43
C LYS A 593 38.97 -7.96 -8.20
N VAL A 594 38.95 -6.67 -7.95
CA VAL A 594 37.73 -5.86 -7.85
C VAL A 594 37.47 -5.22 -9.22
N ASN A 595 36.30 -5.54 -9.81
CA ASN A 595 35.88 -4.91 -11.06
C ASN A 595 35.16 -3.58 -10.75
N ILE A 596 35.51 -2.54 -11.54
CA ILE A 596 34.90 -1.23 -11.46
C ILE A 596 33.84 -1.15 -12.55
N ALA A 597 32.56 -0.99 -12.15
CA ALA A 597 31.46 -0.82 -13.09
C ALA A 597 31.40 0.63 -13.61
N THR A 598 31.47 1.62 -12.71
CA THR A 598 31.55 3.04 -13.07
C THR A 598 32.55 3.77 -12.18
N MET A 599 33.12 4.86 -12.70
CA MET A 599 33.96 5.76 -11.92
C MET A 599 33.66 7.20 -12.34
N GLN A 600 33.40 8.05 -11.35
CA GLN A 600 33.23 9.49 -11.56
C GLN A 600 34.16 10.25 -10.63
N VAL A 601 34.76 11.32 -11.15
CA VAL A 601 35.67 12.21 -10.41
C VAL A 601 35.10 13.61 -10.42
N SER A 602 34.84 14.15 -9.22
CA SER A 602 34.44 15.53 -9.05
C SER A 602 35.49 16.34 -8.32
N ARG A 603 35.62 17.60 -8.71
CA ARG A 603 36.60 18.54 -8.16
C ARG A 603 35.90 19.65 -7.40
N ASN A 604 36.40 19.96 -6.21
CA ASN A 604 35.98 21.15 -5.49
C ASN A 604 36.99 22.27 -5.83
N GLN A 605 36.52 23.31 -6.50
CA GLN A 605 37.39 24.42 -6.96
C GLN A 605 38.10 25.17 -5.82
N GLN A 606 37.66 25.01 -4.58
CA GLN A 606 38.17 25.78 -3.45
C GLN A 606 39.45 25.22 -2.81
N ASN A 607 39.77 23.92 -2.93
CA ASN A 607 40.83 23.34 -2.09
C ASN A 607 41.82 22.40 -2.81
N GLY A 608 41.77 22.21 -4.13
CA GLY A 608 42.64 21.26 -4.83
C GLY A 608 42.44 19.79 -4.43
N VAL A 609 41.27 19.47 -3.85
CA VAL A 609 40.88 18.13 -3.45
C VAL A 609 39.80 17.62 -4.41
N ALA A 610 39.98 16.37 -4.86
CA ALA A 610 38.98 15.66 -5.66
C ALA A 610 38.30 14.58 -4.83
N MET A 611 37.07 14.26 -5.20
CA MET A 611 36.34 13.10 -4.70
C MET A 611 36.02 12.18 -5.87
N MET A 612 36.37 10.90 -5.74
CA MET A 612 36.03 9.87 -6.71
C MET A 612 34.94 8.98 -6.10
N PHE A 613 33.89 8.70 -6.90
CA PHE A 613 32.92 7.68 -6.60
C PHE A 613 33.03 6.54 -7.60
N LEU A 614 33.18 5.31 -7.10
CA LEU A 614 33.25 4.11 -7.89
C LEU A 614 32.13 3.16 -7.50
N THR A 615 31.40 2.61 -8.47
CA THR A 615 30.55 1.45 -8.27
C THR A 615 31.31 0.18 -8.60
N VAL A 616 31.19 -0.84 -7.77
CA VAL A 616 31.97 -2.10 -7.91
C VAL A 616 31.05 -3.31 -7.82
N ASP A 617 31.41 -4.40 -8.51
CA ASP A 617 30.57 -5.60 -8.65
C ASP A 617 30.55 -6.48 -7.39
N SER A 618 31.43 -6.23 -6.44
CA SER A 618 31.55 -7.03 -5.22
C SER A 618 32.08 -6.21 -4.04
N GLU A 619 31.82 -6.70 -2.83
CA GLU A 619 32.33 -6.06 -1.62
C GLU A 619 33.86 -5.99 -1.61
N VAL A 620 34.41 -4.80 -1.39
CA VAL A 620 35.85 -4.58 -1.32
C VAL A 620 36.38 -4.97 0.05
N GLY A 621 37.33 -5.90 0.07
CA GLY A 621 37.92 -6.41 1.30
C GLY A 621 38.66 -5.33 2.09
N LYS A 622 38.68 -5.47 3.43
CA LYS A 622 39.34 -4.53 4.35
C LYS A 622 40.84 -4.29 4.01
N GLU A 623 41.53 -5.31 3.51
CA GLU A 623 42.92 -5.21 3.11
C GLU A 623 43.09 -4.27 1.91
N THR A 624 42.26 -4.42 0.88
CA THR A 624 42.26 -3.55 -0.29
C THR A 624 41.97 -2.09 0.09
N ILE A 625 41.01 -1.88 1.02
CA ILE A 625 40.72 -0.53 1.55
C ILE A 625 41.94 0.07 2.24
N ARG A 626 42.69 -0.72 3.05
CA ARG A 626 43.92 -0.25 3.71
C ARG A 626 45.00 0.09 2.70
N LEU A 627 45.17 -0.74 1.66
CA LEU A 627 46.14 -0.46 0.58
C LEU A 627 45.77 0.82 -0.17
N LEU A 628 44.48 1.04 -0.48
CA LEU A 628 44.04 2.31 -1.07
C LEU A 628 44.33 3.50 -0.17
N GLN A 629 44.08 3.39 1.14
CA GLN A 629 44.35 4.45 2.11
C GLN A 629 45.85 4.75 2.25
N GLY A 630 46.72 3.79 1.92
CA GLY A 630 48.17 3.93 1.96
C GLY A 630 48.77 4.58 0.71
N LEU A 631 48.00 4.83 -0.33
CA LEU A 631 48.49 5.50 -1.55
C LEU A 631 48.75 6.99 -1.28
N ASP A 632 49.88 7.49 -1.79
CA ASP A 632 50.23 8.91 -1.67
C ASP A 632 49.18 9.81 -2.34
N GLY A 633 48.72 10.83 -1.63
CA GLY A 633 47.69 11.75 -2.10
C GLY A 633 46.23 11.27 -1.85
N ILE A 634 46.01 10.11 -1.20
CA ILE A 634 44.70 9.70 -0.77
C ILE A 634 44.49 10.09 0.72
N SER A 635 43.42 10.85 0.99
CA SER A 635 43.10 11.32 2.33
C SER A 635 42.06 10.48 3.04
N LYS A 636 41.06 9.93 2.32
CA LYS A 636 39.97 9.16 2.90
C LYS A 636 39.44 8.13 1.90
N VAL A 637 39.21 6.91 2.31
CA VAL A 637 38.53 5.87 1.54
C VAL A 637 37.39 5.31 2.39
N ARG A 638 36.20 5.21 1.82
CA ARG A 638 35.02 4.62 2.44
C ARG A 638 34.37 3.62 1.50
N LEU A 639 34.04 2.44 2.02
CA LEU A 639 33.13 1.49 1.37
C LEU A 639 31.71 1.84 1.80
N LEU A 640 30.83 2.00 0.83
CA LEU A 640 29.42 2.31 1.04
C LEU A 640 28.61 1.09 0.62
N LYS A 641 27.56 0.79 1.39
CA LYS A 641 26.54 -0.23 1.11
C LYS A 641 25.19 0.47 1.03
N ILE A 642 24.58 0.44 -0.13
CA ILE A 642 23.31 1.12 -0.41
C ILE A 642 22.20 0.11 -0.68
#